data_69b81c605af5d56dd73ff84b038e539e
#
_entry.id   69b81c605af5d56dd73ff84b038e539e
#
_cell.length_a   1.000
_cell.length_b   1.000
_cell.length_c   1.000
_cell.angle_alpha   90.00
_cell.angle_beta   90.00
_cell.angle_gamma   90.00
#
_symmetry.space_group_name_H-M   'P 1'
#
loop_
_entity.id
_entity.type
_entity.pdbx_description
1 polymer ?
#
loop_
_entity_poly.entity_id
_entity_poly.type
_entity_poly.pdbx_seq_one_letter_code
_entity_poly.pdbx_strand_id
1 'polypeptide(L)'
;MMRRFRMLRLTAAAVFALSCTPALPADAADARFTETTETLLNPGMGYTSTVWYRCKPGDTPVLNPTGALVLMFVDIGAFSSGENDSTDLPFDDAFFAGLRGTFANCRRNGCTIALRFRYDDNGTENPEPATFDMLKSHMQQIKDSQLLEDYQDILMYVESGMVGCYGEQWGGKYCSPAQKAELLDLWLDIVPDPIPVTVRTPDIFSTWVGIQRAALADWTSEAGSKASRIGLYDDGYMGSDSDLGTYANREIETAWLGRQTRTSYFGGEFSGNLEFAQKYDTYLPENAVPEMYKTHLSYINSNIFGLYEDYTFGEKYDVPNVDNSAYYGQTVRKFIRDHLGYRFVLRETEVSANAVQGGTVSASFRVENTGFANPIREQKCEMILEKDGCYYRAPAGIDSRAWASCTVTAETLDLELPGGIEPGDWRVYLKLSVGDNTIDQISLRSVQFANPDTYDPALGANYLGTVRVTESKTPNTAPCFRVSGAASGGDMLYTFNGLQITDGTASNLSETDTAILRGESQNAKLYVTNDENNLYVRAAFDASADAPVFNLEFTNKNVPEGTDSRYWIYYASNGFIYFNHGEPVGCLQKHSDGFVEFQIPLGGVMQLRLGETITGVRFFLQDSANDWALKTDVRAPEYTLTGDFPVYTAKQARTLTAGSPLSLRADAGITDAKWQWLHDGKPIGNAAEAVFSLDKVTAADAGLYSVQITSPAGTVKTVDICMLTVLASDMRGDVNTDGKISVSDAVLLARILAEDKTAAITEHGKNNADANANGELDTGDTTAILRHLAGLALLTD
;
A
#
# COMPACT_ATOMS: atom_id res chain seq x y z
N MET A 1 -6.21 -69.40 -34.64
CA MET A 1 -6.88 -69.25 -33.35
C MET A 1 -6.92 -67.74 -32.97
N MET A 2 -8.02 -67.10 -33.27
CA MET A 2 -8.23 -65.66 -33.12
C MET A 2 -8.58 -65.37 -31.67
N ARG A 3 -7.90 -64.44 -31.03
CA ARG A 3 -8.41 -63.74 -29.83
C ARG A 3 -8.59 -62.29 -30.14
N ARG A 4 -9.88 -61.87 -30.12
CA ARG A 4 -10.34 -60.47 -30.28
C ARG A 4 -10.01 -59.66 -29.02
N PHE A 5 -9.30 -58.59 -29.17
CA PHE A 5 -9.24 -57.48 -28.14
C PHE A 5 -10.38 -56.53 -28.37
N ARG A 6 -11.25 -56.38 -27.41
CA ARG A 6 -12.27 -55.33 -27.34
C ARG A 6 -11.60 -54.04 -26.85
N MET A 7 -11.59 -53.03 -27.72
CA MET A 7 -11.33 -51.63 -27.31
C MET A 7 -12.55 -51.10 -26.53
N LEU A 8 -12.32 -50.74 -25.28
CA LEU A 8 -13.25 -49.93 -24.50
C LEU A 8 -13.05 -48.44 -24.90
N ARG A 9 -14.06 -47.89 -25.55
CA ARG A 9 -14.12 -46.43 -25.78
C ARG A 9 -14.62 -45.78 -24.49
N LEU A 10 -13.76 -45.08 -23.76
CA LEU A 10 -14.16 -44.07 -22.77
C LEU A 10 -14.67 -42.83 -23.55
N THR A 11 -15.97 -42.60 -23.53
CA THR A 11 -16.55 -41.32 -23.84
C THR A 11 -16.39 -40.42 -22.62
N ALA A 12 -15.51 -39.44 -22.73
CA ALA A 12 -15.46 -38.33 -21.79
C ALA A 12 -16.72 -37.45 -22.06
N ALA A 13 -17.68 -37.51 -21.17
CA ALA A 13 -18.78 -36.55 -21.14
C ALA A 13 -18.21 -35.22 -20.55
N ALA A 14 -18.00 -34.24 -21.42
CA ALA A 14 -17.78 -32.88 -20.98
C ALA A 14 -19.11 -32.40 -20.39
N VAL A 15 -19.16 -32.25 -19.07
CA VAL A 15 -20.23 -31.55 -18.39
C VAL A 15 -20.00 -30.06 -18.64
N PHE A 16 -20.75 -29.50 -19.60
CA PHE A 16 -20.92 -28.05 -19.65
C PHE A 16 -21.75 -27.69 -18.41
N ALA A 17 -21.10 -27.15 -17.40
CA ALA A 17 -21.78 -26.35 -16.40
C ALA A 17 -22.27 -25.08 -17.09
N LEU A 18 -23.55 -25.06 -17.54
CA LEU A 18 -24.24 -23.80 -17.75
C LEU A 18 -24.29 -23.14 -16.36
N SER A 19 -23.45 -22.15 -16.15
CA SER A 19 -23.67 -21.16 -15.10
C SER A 19 -24.97 -20.45 -15.48
N CYS A 20 -26.04 -20.78 -14.80
CA CYS A 20 -27.21 -19.92 -14.78
C CYS A 20 -26.79 -18.64 -14.07
N THR A 21 -26.37 -17.63 -14.83
CA THR A 21 -26.37 -16.26 -14.31
C THR A 21 -27.83 -15.97 -13.93
N PRO A 22 -28.12 -15.54 -12.71
CA PRO A 22 -29.44 -15.08 -12.34
C PRO A 22 -29.85 -13.98 -13.33
N ALA A 23 -31.03 -14.09 -13.91
CA ALA A 23 -31.58 -13.04 -14.75
C ALA A 23 -31.77 -11.81 -13.85
N LEU A 24 -31.10 -10.71 -14.20
CA LEU A 24 -31.24 -9.43 -13.50
C LEU A 24 -32.71 -8.96 -13.57
N PRO A 25 -33.20 -8.25 -12.55
CA PRO A 25 -34.54 -7.75 -12.53
C PRO A 25 -34.81 -6.80 -13.72
N ALA A 26 -36.00 -6.86 -14.31
CA ALA A 26 -36.40 -6.17 -15.55
C ALA A 26 -36.37 -4.61 -15.49
N ASP A 27 -35.97 -4.04 -14.33
CA ASP A 27 -35.98 -2.60 -14.05
C ASP A 27 -34.56 -2.05 -13.71
N ALA A 28 -33.49 -2.70 -14.15
CA ALA A 28 -32.11 -2.20 -13.92
C ALA A 28 -31.74 -1.13 -14.97
N ALA A 29 -30.97 -0.14 -14.55
CA ALA A 29 -30.41 0.88 -15.43
C ALA A 29 -29.06 0.40 -16.00
N ASP A 30 -28.98 0.29 -17.33
CA ASP A 30 -27.75 -0.07 -18.06
C ASP A 30 -26.96 1.22 -18.39
N ALA A 31 -25.72 1.33 -17.95
CA ALA A 31 -24.83 2.42 -18.26
C ALA A 31 -23.52 1.92 -18.90
N ARG A 32 -23.08 2.63 -19.93
CA ARG A 32 -21.81 2.37 -20.64
C ARG A 32 -20.85 3.51 -20.42
N PHE A 33 -19.58 3.17 -20.19
CA PHE A 33 -18.54 4.11 -19.82
C PHE A 33 -17.41 4.11 -20.86
N THR A 34 -16.79 5.28 -21.03
CA THR A 34 -15.59 5.45 -21.87
C THR A 34 -14.36 5.55 -21.00
N GLU A 35 -13.20 5.20 -21.56
CA GLU A 35 -11.93 5.35 -20.89
C GLU A 35 -11.45 6.81 -20.96
N THR A 36 -10.89 7.31 -19.85
CA THR A 36 -10.13 8.57 -19.81
C THR A 36 -8.65 8.35 -20.09
N THR A 37 -7.99 9.34 -20.68
CA THR A 37 -6.51 9.36 -20.82
C THR A 37 -5.82 10.12 -19.70
N GLU A 38 -6.49 10.39 -18.60
CA GLU A 38 -5.86 10.96 -17.42
C GLU A 38 -4.88 9.99 -16.78
N THR A 39 -3.79 10.54 -16.25
CA THR A 39 -2.80 9.78 -15.48
C THR A 39 -3.35 9.51 -14.10
N LEU A 40 -3.46 8.25 -13.72
CA LEU A 40 -3.94 7.82 -12.40
C LEU A 40 -2.78 7.49 -11.48
N LEU A 41 -2.92 7.80 -10.20
CA LEU A 41 -1.94 7.51 -9.15
C LEU A 41 -2.46 6.40 -8.23
N ASN A 42 -2.68 5.23 -8.79
CA ASN A 42 -3.14 4.06 -8.03
C ASN A 42 -1.99 3.42 -7.22
N PRO A 43 -2.29 2.78 -6.08
CA PRO A 43 -1.25 2.19 -5.23
C PRO A 43 -0.52 1.02 -5.91
N GLY A 44 0.80 0.95 -5.72
CA GLY A 44 1.64 -0.17 -6.16
C GLY A 44 1.88 -0.24 -7.66
N MET A 45 1.90 0.89 -8.37
CA MET A 45 2.12 0.96 -9.81
C MET A 45 2.67 2.32 -10.25
N GLY A 46 3.20 2.38 -11.46
CA GLY A 46 3.53 3.65 -12.10
C GLY A 46 5.00 4.06 -12.04
N TYR A 47 5.27 5.34 -12.19
CA TYR A 47 6.63 5.86 -12.05
C TYR A 47 7.06 5.90 -10.59
N THR A 48 8.32 5.49 -10.33
CA THR A 48 8.94 5.62 -9.01
C THR A 48 9.51 7.02 -8.82
N SER A 49 9.34 7.57 -7.62
CA SER A 49 10.19 8.65 -7.11
C SER A 49 11.30 8.06 -6.24
N THR A 50 12.55 8.42 -6.51
CA THR A 50 13.68 7.84 -5.80
C THR A 50 13.97 8.60 -4.51
N VAL A 51 14.16 7.87 -3.41
CA VAL A 51 14.51 8.40 -2.10
C VAL A 51 15.75 7.68 -1.58
N TRP A 52 16.74 8.43 -1.14
CA TRP A 52 17.98 7.92 -0.54
C TRP A 52 17.92 8.14 0.97
N TYR A 53 17.77 7.05 1.72
CA TYR A 53 17.88 7.08 3.17
C TYR A 53 19.35 6.80 3.55
N ARG A 54 20.08 7.85 3.91
CA ARG A 54 21.48 7.78 4.32
C ARG A 54 21.58 7.98 5.81
N CYS A 55 22.21 7.02 6.51
CA CYS A 55 22.33 7.03 7.95
C CYS A 55 23.76 6.60 8.38
N LYS A 56 24.33 7.31 9.34
CA LYS A 56 25.57 6.92 9.99
C LYS A 56 25.27 6.39 11.39
N PRO A 57 26.17 5.56 11.98
CA PRO A 57 25.99 5.11 13.35
C PRO A 57 25.74 6.27 14.33
N GLY A 58 24.68 6.18 15.11
CA GLY A 58 24.23 7.20 16.04
C GLY A 58 23.29 8.28 15.47
N ASP A 59 23.13 8.37 14.15
CA ASP A 59 22.22 9.33 13.52
C ASP A 59 20.79 8.78 13.45
N THR A 60 19.80 9.69 13.52
CA THR A 60 18.37 9.36 13.40
C THR A 60 17.71 10.25 12.32
N PRO A 61 18.11 10.14 11.04
CA PRO A 61 17.44 10.91 9.99
C PRO A 61 16.02 10.45 9.80
N VAL A 62 15.09 11.39 9.69
CA VAL A 62 13.68 11.10 9.36
C VAL A 62 13.32 11.87 8.09
N LEU A 63 13.07 11.13 7.00
CA LEU A 63 12.69 11.71 5.73
C LEU A 63 11.17 11.84 5.64
N ASN A 64 10.71 12.67 4.70
CA ASN A 64 9.30 12.83 4.39
C ASN A 64 9.03 12.58 2.90
N PRO A 65 9.12 11.32 2.42
CA PRO A 65 8.88 11.00 1.03
C PRO A 65 7.44 11.32 0.61
N THR A 66 7.29 11.71 -0.66
CA THR A 66 6.01 11.99 -1.30
C THR A 66 5.91 11.28 -2.64
N GLY A 67 4.71 11.15 -3.17
CA GLY A 67 4.41 10.42 -4.39
C GLY A 67 3.69 9.11 -4.13
N ALA A 68 3.01 8.58 -5.15
CA ALA A 68 2.23 7.34 -5.01
C ALA A 68 3.13 6.11 -4.85
N LEU A 69 4.27 6.08 -5.57
CA LEU A 69 5.24 4.99 -5.51
C LEU A 69 6.66 5.53 -5.29
N VAL A 70 7.29 5.12 -4.20
CA VAL A 70 8.63 5.52 -3.78
C VAL A 70 9.59 4.35 -3.88
N LEU A 71 10.66 4.48 -4.67
CA LEU A 71 11.81 3.57 -4.61
C LEU A 71 12.78 4.09 -3.55
N MET A 72 12.86 3.39 -2.44
CA MET A 72 13.69 3.80 -1.30
C MET A 72 14.96 2.96 -1.24
N PHE A 73 16.10 3.61 -1.44
CA PHE A 73 17.41 3.05 -1.18
C PHE A 73 17.82 3.35 0.27
N VAL A 74 18.06 2.30 1.04
CA VAL A 74 18.58 2.40 2.41
C VAL A 74 20.08 2.14 2.36
N ASP A 75 20.86 3.22 2.39
CA ASP A 75 22.32 3.18 2.29
C ASP A 75 22.92 2.83 3.67
N ILE A 76 23.49 1.61 3.78
CA ILE A 76 24.01 1.04 5.03
C ILE A 76 25.53 0.86 5.04
N GLY A 77 26.25 1.42 4.06
CA GLY A 77 27.70 1.32 3.93
C GLY A 77 28.45 1.79 5.17
N ALA A 78 27.95 2.85 5.83
CA ALA A 78 28.56 3.39 7.05
C ALA A 78 28.60 2.42 8.25
N PHE A 79 27.87 1.29 8.20
CA PHE A 79 27.91 0.23 9.20
C PHE A 79 28.87 -0.91 8.83
N SER A 80 29.56 -0.81 7.71
CA SER A 80 30.50 -1.82 7.23
C SER A 80 31.95 -1.37 7.35
N SER A 81 32.85 -2.34 7.46
CA SER A 81 34.33 -2.09 7.50
C SER A 81 34.87 -1.43 6.22
N GLY A 82 34.11 -1.46 5.13
CA GLY A 82 34.46 -0.77 3.88
C GLY A 82 34.39 0.75 3.98
N GLU A 83 33.49 1.30 4.76
CA GLU A 83 33.31 2.75 4.94
C GLU A 83 33.61 3.25 6.37
N ASN A 84 33.64 2.37 7.37
CA ASN A 84 33.78 2.73 8.78
C ASN A 84 35.16 2.34 9.35
N ASP A 85 36.22 2.95 8.87
CA ASP A 85 37.60 2.79 9.39
C ASP A 85 38.01 1.32 9.62
N SER A 86 37.64 0.43 8.68
CA SER A 86 37.88 -1.02 8.75
C SER A 86 37.17 -1.75 9.89
N THR A 87 36.09 -1.20 10.43
CA THR A 87 35.30 -1.78 11.52
C THR A 87 33.86 -2.02 11.08
N ASP A 88 33.41 -3.26 11.19
CA ASP A 88 31.98 -3.58 11.03
C ASP A 88 31.23 -3.24 12.32
N LEU A 89 30.08 -2.60 12.21
CA LEU A 89 29.20 -2.25 13.31
C LEU A 89 27.80 -2.86 13.10
N PRO A 90 27.14 -3.33 14.16
CA PRO A 90 25.73 -3.64 14.08
C PRO A 90 24.90 -2.37 13.85
N PHE A 91 23.69 -2.51 13.30
CA PHE A 91 22.73 -1.41 13.32
C PHE A 91 22.36 -1.06 14.76
N ASP A 92 22.25 0.21 15.04
CA ASP A 92 21.88 0.73 16.36
C ASP A 92 20.37 1.12 16.42
N ASP A 93 19.91 1.43 17.63
CA ASP A 93 18.51 1.86 17.85
C ASP A 93 18.18 3.16 17.10
N ALA A 94 19.16 4.03 16.91
CA ALA A 94 18.99 5.31 16.20
C ALA A 94 18.66 5.09 14.72
N PHE A 95 19.37 4.14 14.06
CA PHE A 95 19.08 3.73 12.69
C PHE A 95 17.62 3.28 12.51
N PHE A 96 17.15 2.34 13.33
CA PHE A 96 15.79 1.84 13.24
C PHE A 96 14.73 2.88 13.61
N ALA A 97 15.03 3.75 14.59
CA ALA A 97 14.12 4.85 14.96
C ALA A 97 13.92 5.83 13.79
N GLY A 98 15.00 6.23 13.11
CA GLY A 98 14.94 7.11 11.96
C GLY A 98 14.20 6.48 10.76
N LEU A 99 14.50 5.21 10.48
CA LEU A 99 13.85 4.48 9.39
C LEU A 99 12.35 4.27 9.65
N ARG A 100 11.96 3.96 10.90
CA ARG A 100 10.55 3.89 11.31
C ARG A 100 9.85 5.24 11.16
N GLY A 101 10.48 6.33 11.56
CA GLY A 101 9.93 7.68 11.37
C GLY A 101 9.68 7.98 9.88
N THR A 102 10.62 7.59 9.03
CA THR A 102 10.51 7.73 7.57
C THR A 102 9.35 6.89 7.00
N PHE A 103 9.22 5.63 7.42
CA PHE A 103 8.11 4.76 6.99
C PHE A 103 6.75 5.26 7.49
N ALA A 104 6.69 5.78 8.72
CA ALA A 104 5.48 6.42 9.24
C ALA A 104 5.07 7.63 8.40
N ASN A 105 6.03 8.43 7.93
CA ASN A 105 5.77 9.53 7.01
C ASN A 105 5.26 9.02 5.65
N CYS A 106 5.87 7.97 5.08
CA CYS A 106 5.38 7.35 3.84
C CYS A 106 3.92 6.88 3.99
N ARG A 107 3.60 6.19 5.09
CA ARG A 107 2.22 5.74 5.37
C ARG A 107 1.25 6.92 5.47
N ARG A 108 1.64 7.97 6.17
CA ARG A 108 0.85 9.20 6.33
C ARG A 108 0.62 9.90 5.00
N ASN A 109 1.63 9.90 4.13
CA ASN A 109 1.57 10.52 2.81
C ASN A 109 0.86 9.65 1.76
N GLY A 110 0.46 8.43 2.10
CA GLY A 110 -0.17 7.49 1.16
C GLY A 110 0.80 6.81 0.20
N CYS A 111 2.12 6.93 0.44
CA CYS A 111 3.13 6.33 -0.42
C CYS A 111 3.11 4.80 -0.33
N THR A 112 3.32 4.15 -1.47
CA THR A 112 3.73 2.74 -1.53
C THR A 112 5.25 2.68 -1.68
N ILE A 113 5.93 1.78 -0.97
CA ILE A 113 7.39 1.68 -0.96
C ILE A 113 7.86 0.45 -1.72
N ALA A 114 8.75 0.64 -2.69
CA ALA A 114 9.68 -0.35 -3.21
C ALA A 114 11.01 -0.17 -2.45
N LEU A 115 11.57 -1.22 -1.87
CA LEU A 115 12.64 -1.10 -0.90
C LEU A 115 13.90 -1.85 -1.31
N ARG A 116 15.08 -1.18 -1.27
CA ARG A 116 16.41 -1.79 -1.43
C ARG A 116 17.32 -1.35 -0.29
N PHE A 117 17.87 -2.29 0.46
CA PHE A 117 19.03 -2.05 1.31
C PHE A 117 20.29 -2.25 0.48
N ARG A 118 21.32 -1.40 0.68
CA ARG A 118 22.57 -1.54 -0.05
C ARG A 118 23.76 -0.97 0.72
N TYR A 119 24.90 -1.63 0.60
CA TYR A 119 26.17 -1.09 1.13
C TYR A 119 26.78 -0.05 0.20
N ASP A 120 26.78 -0.30 -1.09
CA ASP A 120 27.39 0.56 -2.12
C ASP A 120 26.34 1.49 -2.74
N ASP A 121 26.50 2.80 -2.55
CA ASP A 121 25.62 3.83 -3.10
C ASP A 121 26.14 4.48 -4.39
N ASN A 122 27.41 4.23 -4.78
CA ASN A 122 28.08 4.91 -5.88
C ASN A 122 28.65 3.99 -6.99
N GLY A 123 28.60 2.67 -6.81
CA GLY A 123 29.03 1.68 -7.79
C GLY A 123 30.55 1.51 -7.94
N THR A 124 31.36 2.04 -7.01
CA THR A 124 32.81 2.07 -7.21
C THR A 124 33.64 1.41 -6.11
N GLU A 125 33.15 1.26 -4.90
CA GLU A 125 34.00 0.99 -3.73
C GLU A 125 33.72 -0.35 -3.04
N ASN A 126 32.60 -1.02 -3.35
CA ASN A 126 32.21 -2.27 -2.69
C ASN A 126 32.38 -2.26 -1.15
N PRO A 127 31.74 -1.33 -0.44
CA PRO A 127 31.91 -1.16 1.00
C PRO A 127 31.15 -2.22 1.81
N GLU A 128 31.29 -3.45 1.42
CA GLU A 128 30.64 -4.58 2.10
C GLU A 128 31.36 -4.96 3.39
N PRO A 129 30.71 -5.60 4.37
CA PRO A 129 31.32 -6.08 5.59
C PRO A 129 32.53 -6.98 5.36
N ALA A 130 33.40 -7.11 6.37
CA ALA A 130 34.58 -7.96 6.29
C ALA A 130 34.20 -9.44 6.09
N THR A 131 33.09 -9.88 6.65
CA THR A 131 32.60 -11.26 6.57
C THR A 131 31.15 -11.35 6.09
N PHE A 132 30.80 -12.45 5.42
CA PHE A 132 29.45 -12.75 5.03
C PHE A 132 28.51 -12.99 6.24
N ASP A 133 29.07 -13.48 7.36
CA ASP A 133 28.30 -13.64 8.60
C ASP A 133 27.88 -12.30 9.20
N MET A 134 28.69 -11.26 9.06
CA MET A 134 28.28 -9.91 9.51
C MET A 134 27.14 -9.36 8.66
N LEU A 135 27.18 -9.59 7.35
CA LEU A 135 26.07 -9.24 6.46
C LEU A 135 24.77 -9.96 6.90
N LYS A 136 24.84 -11.27 7.17
CA LYS A 136 23.69 -12.03 7.69
C LYS A 136 23.22 -11.52 9.05
N SER A 137 24.13 -11.04 9.90
CA SER A 137 23.77 -10.39 11.17
C SER A 137 22.96 -9.11 10.93
N HIS A 138 23.33 -8.27 9.96
CA HIS A 138 22.53 -7.10 9.58
C HIS A 138 21.13 -7.49 9.08
N MET A 139 21.03 -8.53 8.27
CA MET A 139 19.73 -9.06 7.82
C MET A 139 18.89 -9.55 9.00
N GLN A 140 19.49 -10.26 9.95
CA GLN A 140 18.81 -10.70 11.16
C GLN A 140 18.31 -9.52 12.00
N GLN A 141 19.10 -8.44 12.13
CA GLN A 141 18.67 -7.23 12.83
C GLN A 141 17.48 -6.54 12.14
N ILE A 142 17.41 -6.55 10.78
CA ILE A 142 16.25 -6.07 10.04
C ILE A 142 15.03 -6.91 10.41
N LYS A 143 15.14 -8.23 10.45
CA LYS A 143 14.07 -9.14 10.88
C LYS A 143 13.62 -8.85 12.31
N ASP A 144 14.57 -8.82 13.25
CA ASP A 144 14.31 -8.64 14.67
C ASP A 144 13.69 -7.27 14.99
N SER A 145 13.97 -6.26 14.15
CA SER A 145 13.35 -4.95 14.26
C SER A 145 11.85 -4.94 13.99
N GLN A 146 11.31 -5.95 13.32
CA GLN A 146 9.92 -6.06 12.86
C GLN A 146 9.45 -4.88 11.97
N LEU A 147 10.40 -4.12 11.40
CA LEU A 147 10.09 -2.95 10.57
C LEU A 147 9.21 -3.32 9.38
N LEU A 148 9.52 -4.42 8.69
CA LEU A 148 8.80 -4.82 7.48
C LEU A 148 7.40 -5.37 7.79
N GLU A 149 7.22 -6.03 8.93
CA GLU A 149 5.93 -6.46 9.45
C GLU A 149 5.04 -5.29 9.82
N ASP A 150 5.57 -4.32 10.57
CA ASP A 150 4.83 -3.17 11.07
C ASP A 150 4.35 -2.24 9.94
N TYR A 151 5.05 -2.24 8.80
CA TYR A 151 4.76 -1.40 7.65
C TYR A 151 4.43 -2.18 6.37
N GLN A 152 4.03 -3.46 6.49
CA GLN A 152 3.69 -4.30 5.34
C GLN A 152 2.57 -3.75 4.47
N ASP A 153 1.68 -2.93 5.03
CA ASP A 153 0.57 -2.31 4.32
C ASP A 153 1.01 -1.29 3.26
N ILE A 154 2.20 -0.70 3.41
CA ILE A 154 2.76 0.25 2.45
C ILE A 154 3.90 -0.34 1.60
N LEU A 155 4.34 -1.57 1.86
CA LEU A 155 5.37 -2.21 1.06
C LEU A 155 4.78 -2.80 -0.22
N MET A 156 5.35 -2.44 -1.37
CA MET A 156 5.07 -3.09 -2.65
C MET A 156 5.88 -4.39 -2.77
N TYR A 157 7.20 -4.29 -2.67
CA TYR A 157 8.14 -5.39 -2.71
C TYR A 157 9.46 -4.98 -2.02
N VAL A 158 10.32 -5.97 -1.77
CA VAL A 158 11.70 -5.77 -1.34
C VAL A 158 12.65 -6.35 -2.38
N GLU A 159 13.65 -5.60 -2.81
CA GLU A 159 14.70 -6.09 -3.69
C GLU A 159 15.71 -6.91 -2.90
N SER A 160 16.11 -8.06 -3.44
CA SER A 160 17.08 -8.94 -2.78
C SER A 160 18.52 -8.40 -2.76
N GLY A 161 18.68 -7.10 -2.98
CA GLY A 161 19.88 -6.32 -3.12
C GLY A 161 21.02 -6.57 -2.12
N MET A 162 21.41 -5.57 -1.36
CA MET A 162 22.48 -5.45 -0.38
C MET A 162 23.89 -5.46 -0.96
N VAL A 163 24.27 -6.46 -1.75
CA VAL A 163 25.66 -6.70 -2.20
C VAL A 163 25.93 -6.22 -3.61
N GLY A 164 27.18 -5.93 -3.90
CA GLY A 164 27.68 -5.50 -5.20
C GLY A 164 27.45 -4.02 -5.48
N CYS A 165 27.87 -3.59 -6.66
CA CYS A 165 27.73 -2.22 -7.10
C CYS A 165 26.24 -1.81 -7.02
N TYR A 166 25.93 -0.69 -6.40
CA TYR A 166 24.58 -0.15 -6.16
C TYR A 166 23.63 -1.10 -5.42
N GLY A 167 24.11 -2.21 -4.84
CA GLY A 167 23.28 -3.27 -4.32
C GLY A 167 22.63 -4.16 -5.39
N GLU A 168 23.16 -4.17 -6.62
CA GLU A 168 22.61 -4.90 -7.76
C GLU A 168 23.21 -6.29 -7.97
N GLN A 169 23.93 -6.80 -6.97
CA GLN A 169 24.44 -8.17 -6.91
C GLN A 169 25.49 -8.51 -7.99
N TRP A 170 26.28 -7.53 -8.44
CA TRP A 170 27.42 -7.70 -9.34
C TRP A 170 28.63 -6.90 -8.83
N GLY A 171 29.83 -7.35 -9.17
CA GLY A 171 31.07 -6.64 -8.80
C GLY A 171 31.44 -6.66 -7.32
N GLY A 172 30.61 -7.22 -6.45
CA GLY A 172 30.83 -7.24 -5.00
C GLY A 172 31.60 -8.46 -4.50
N LYS A 173 31.93 -8.43 -3.21
CA LYS A 173 32.63 -9.48 -2.48
C LYS A 173 31.80 -10.76 -2.33
N TYR A 174 30.48 -10.61 -2.17
CA TYR A 174 29.53 -11.69 -1.86
C TYR A 174 28.54 -11.96 -3.01
N CYS A 175 29.00 -11.79 -4.26
CA CYS A 175 28.18 -11.96 -5.47
C CYS A 175 28.32 -13.32 -6.14
N SER A 176 28.85 -14.36 -5.48
CA SER A 176 28.83 -15.71 -6.03
C SER A 176 27.39 -16.24 -6.15
N PRO A 177 27.10 -17.14 -7.13
CA PRO A 177 25.74 -17.68 -7.30
C PRO A 177 25.14 -18.28 -6.03
N ALA A 178 25.94 -19.01 -5.25
CA ALA A 178 25.51 -19.62 -3.99
C ALA A 178 25.15 -18.58 -2.93
N GLN A 179 25.95 -17.51 -2.81
CA GLN A 179 25.69 -16.45 -1.85
C GLN A 179 24.45 -15.62 -2.23
N LYS A 180 24.25 -15.32 -3.52
CA LYS A 180 23.03 -14.65 -4.00
C LYS A 180 21.78 -15.48 -3.72
N ALA A 181 21.85 -16.79 -3.92
CA ALA A 181 20.74 -17.71 -3.61
C ALA A 181 20.48 -17.77 -2.09
N GLU A 182 21.51 -17.81 -1.25
CA GLU A 182 21.37 -17.75 0.22
C GLU A 182 20.76 -16.42 0.68
N LEU A 183 21.18 -15.29 0.09
CA LEU A 183 20.59 -13.97 0.39
C LEU A 183 19.12 -13.91 0.00
N LEU A 184 18.74 -14.46 -1.14
CA LEU A 184 17.35 -14.54 -1.56
C LEU A 184 16.50 -15.35 -0.58
N ASP A 185 17.01 -16.50 -0.12
CA ASP A 185 16.29 -17.32 0.85
C ASP A 185 16.09 -16.58 2.18
N LEU A 186 17.13 -15.88 2.67
CA LEU A 186 17.03 -15.04 3.86
C LEU A 186 16.01 -13.90 3.70
N TRP A 187 16.00 -13.21 2.54
CA TRP A 187 14.99 -12.19 2.29
C TRP A 187 13.58 -12.74 2.27
N LEU A 188 13.36 -13.92 1.68
CA LEU A 188 12.06 -14.59 1.69
C LEU A 188 11.59 -14.98 3.11
N ASP A 189 12.53 -15.15 4.05
CA ASP A 189 12.22 -15.40 5.46
C ASP A 189 12.03 -14.12 6.30
N ILE A 190 12.57 -12.98 5.83
CA ILE A 190 12.49 -11.68 6.51
C ILE A 190 11.25 -10.90 6.05
N VAL A 191 10.98 -10.95 4.76
CA VAL A 191 9.87 -10.20 4.16
C VAL A 191 8.55 -10.92 4.43
N PRO A 192 7.57 -10.27 5.08
CA PRO A 192 6.29 -10.90 5.40
C PRO A 192 5.56 -11.44 4.17
N ASP A 193 4.87 -12.58 4.31
CA ASP A 193 3.90 -13.03 3.32
C ASP A 193 2.67 -12.08 3.33
N PRO A 194 2.10 -11.71 2.18
CA PRO A 194 2.42 -12.12 0.80
C PRO A 194 3.28 -11.11 0.01
N ILE A 195 4.15 -10.33 0.67
CA ILE A 195 4.94 -9.29 -0.01
C ILE A 195 6.00 -9.94 -0.91
N PRO A 196 6.09 -9.57 -2.21
CA PRO A 196 7.09 -10.09 -3.12
C PRO A 196 8.52 -9.66 -2.77
N VAL A 197 9.47 -10.52 -3.16
CA VAL A 197 10.90 -10.22 -3.19
C VAL A 197 11.36 -10.26 -4.64
N THR A 198 12.09 -9.25 -5.11
CA THR A 198 12.58 -9.20 -6.50
C THR A 198 14.06 -9.49 -6.59
N VAL A 199 14.46 -10.19 -7.65
CA VAL A 199 15.86 -10.49 -7.97
C VAL A 199 16.34 -9.68 -9.16
N ARG A 200 17.68 -9.45 -9.25
CA ARG A 200 18.28 -8.64 -10.32
C ARG A 200 18.30 -9.36 -11.67
N THR A 201 18.49 -10.69 -11.67
CA THR A 201 18.56 -11.49 -12.90
C THR A 201 17.84 -12.83 -12.74
N PRO A 202 17.32 -13.41 -13.83
CA PRO A 202 16.72 -14.75 -13.82
C PRO A 202 17.67 -15.88 -13.37
N ASP A 203 18.99 -15.66 -13.48
CA ASP A 203 20.01 -16.58 -13.00
C ASP A 203 19.97 -16.79 -11.48
N ILE A 204 19.65 -15.75 -10.73
CA ILE A 204 19.53 -15.84 -9.26
C ILE A 204 18.36 -16.75 -8.89
N PHE A 205 17.23 -16.58 -9.56
CA PHE A 205 16.06 -17.43 -9.37
C PHE A 205 16.36 -18.88 -9.72
N SER A 206 16.93 -19.14 -10.92
CA SER A 206 17.22 -20.51 -11.37
C SER A 206 18.22 -21.22 -10.46
N THR A 207 19.22 -20.49 -9.95
CA THR A 207 20.18 -21.01 -8.97
C THR A 207 19.50 -21.37 -7.64
N TRP A 208 18.62 -20.51 -7.16
CA TRP A 208 17.90 -20.71 -5.91
C TRP A 208 16.96 -21.92 -5.95
N VAL A 209 16.21 -22.09 -7.05
CA VAL A 209 15.35 -23.29 -7.21
C VAL A 209 16.15 -24.55 -7.63
N GLY A 210 17.45 -24.44 -7.90
CA GLY A 210 18.32 -25.57 -8.19
C GLY A 210 18.18 -26.12 -9.63
N ILE A 211 17.84 -25.28 -10.63
CA ILE A 211 17.71 -25.67 -12.03
C ILE A 211 18.73 -24.93 -12.91
N GLN A 212 18.95 -25.46 -14.12
CA GLN A 212 19.71 -24.73 -15.14
C GLN A 212 18.87 -23.57 -15.69
N ARG A 213 19.48 -22.42 -15.95
CA ARG A 213 18.82 -21.21 -16.45
C ARG A 213 17.96 -21.48 -17.71
N ALA A 214 18.40 -22.35 -18.61
CA ALA A 214 17.61 -22.74 -19.79
C ALA A 214 16.30 -23.47 -19.45
N ALA A 215 16.21 -24.13 -18.29
CA ALA A 215 14.99 -24.82 -17.84
C ALA A 215 13.89 -23.85 -17.41
N LEU A 216 14.17 -22.57 -17.32
CA LEU A 216 13.15 -21.52 -17.15
C LEU A 216 12.11 -21.52 -18.29
N ALA A 217 12.46 -22.07 -19.47
CA ALA A 217 11.53 -22.23 -20.59
C ALA A 217 10.20 -22.88 -20.17
N ASP A 218 10.27 -23.92 -19.33
CA ASP A 218 9.14 -24.74 -18.91
C ASP A 218 8.75 -24.53 -17.44
N TRP A 219 9.47 -23.64 -16.72
CA TRP A 219 9.22 -23.42 -15.30
C TRP A 219 7.94 -22.61 -15.05
N THR A 220 7.16 -23.07 -14.10
CA THR A 220 6.03 -22.33 -13.52
C THR A 220 6.04 -22.54 -12.00
N SER A 221 6.01 -21.46 -11.24
CA SER A 221 5.96 -21.51 -9.79
C SER A 221 4.57 -21.99 -9.32
N GLU A 222 4.55 -22.83 -8.30
CA GLU A 222 3.31 -23.23 -7.65
C GLU A 222 2.69 -22.03 -6.91
N ALA A 223 1.39 -21.82 -7.07
CA ALA A 223 0.70 -20.71 -6.45
C ALA A 223 0.79 -20.79 -4.91
N GLY A 224 1.09 -19.67 -4.25
CA GLY A 224 1.26 -19.60 -2.80
C GLY A 224 2.60 -20.15 -2.27
N SER A 225 3.49 -20.65 -3.14
CA SER A 225 4.84 -21.05 -2.74
C SER A 225 5.76 -19.83 -2.57
N LYS A 226 6.88 -20.01 -1.85
CA LYS A 226 7.93 -18.98 -1.80
C LYS A 226 8.38 -18.53 -3.20
N ALA A 227 8.48 -19.47 -4.16
CA ALA A 227 8.87 -19.17 -5.54
C ALA A 227 7.89 -18.23 -6.25
N SER A 228 6.59 -18.33 -5.97
CA SER A 228 5.57 -17.46 -6.59
C SER A 228 5.63 -16.01 -6.14
N ARG A 229 6.35 -15.72 -5.05
CA ARG A 229 6.60 -14.35 -4.54
C ARG A 229 7.81 -13.68 -5.18
N ILE A 230 8.60 -14.40 -5.98
CA ILE A 230 9.83 -13.84 -6.55
C ILE A 230 9.53 -13.14 -7.86
N GLY A 231 9.83 -11.84 -7.91
CA GLY A 231 9.77 -11.00 -9.11
C GLY A 231 11.15 -10.65 -9.66
N LEU A 232 11.18 -9.67 -10.55
CA LEU A 232 12.42 -9.18 -11.16
C LEU A 232 12.48 -7.64 -11.06
N TYR A 233 13.64 -7.09 -10.70
CA TYR A 233 13.96 -5.69 -10.95
C TYR A 233 15.10 -5.61 -11.98
N ASP A 234 14.89 -4.81 -13.03
CA ASP A 234 15.78 -4.72 -14.18
C ASP A 234 16.37 -3.31 -14.31
N ASP A 235 17.55 -3.11 -13.76
CA ASP A 235 18.26 -1.83 -13.81
C ASP A 235 18.98 -1.61 -15.16
N GLY A 236 18.67 -2.43 -16.16
CA GLY A 236 19.14 -2.34 -17.54
C GLY A 236 18.00 -2.24 -18.56
N TYR A 237 16.77 -2.02 -18.12
CA TYR A 237 15.56 -2.19 -18.92
C TYR A 237 15.59 -1.40 -20.22
N MET A 238 15.33 -2.10 -21.35
CA MET A 238 15.37 -1.59 -22.73
C MET A 238 16.70 -0.93 -23.13
N GLY A 239 17.78 -1.15 -22.38
CA GLY A 239 19.09 -0.56 -22.65
C GLY A 239 19.87 -1.29 -23.73
N SER A 240 19.58 -2.57 -23.99
CA SER A 240 20.19 -3.40 -25.04
C SER A 240 19.36 -4.66 -25.28
N ASP A 241 19.78 -5.53 -26.21
CA ASP A 241 19.12 -6.83 -26.46
C ASP A 241 19.09 -7.73 -25.23
N SER A 242 20.02 -7.56 -24.29
CA SER A 242 20.10 -8.33 -23.05
C SER A 242 19.73 -7.51 -21.80
N ASP A 243 19.24 -6.29 -21.96
CA ASP A 243 19.05 -5.32 -20.87
C ASP A 243 20.32 -5.22 -20.01
N LEU A 244 21.44 -4.87 -20.67
CA LEU A 244 22.78 -4.75 -20.08
C LEU A 244 23.23 -5.99 -19.27
N GLY A 245 22.76 -7.18 -19.67
CA GLY A 245 23.17 -8.46 -19.07
C GLY A 245 22.15 -9.06 -18.11
N THR A 246 20.99 -8.47 -17.94
CA THR A 246 19.87 -9.07 -17.22
C THR A 246 19.48 -10.40 -17.82
N TYR A 247 19.28 -10.45 -19.14
CA TYR A 247 18.90 -11.67 -19.87
C TYR A 247 20.10 -12.32 -20.56
N ALA A 248 20.23 -13.64 -20.40
CA ALA A 248 21.12 -14.47 -21.23
C ALA A 248 20.39 -14.97 -22.48
N ASN A 249 19.11 -15.24 -22.38
CA ASN A 249 18.22 -15.57 -23.50
C ASN A 249 16.88 -14.84 -23.28
N ARG A 250 16.72 -13.67 -23.92
CA ARG A 250 15.56 -12.82 -23.75
C ARG A 250 14.24 -13.54 -24.06
N GLU A 251 14.16 -14.37 -25.10
CA GLU A 251 12.94 -15.06 -25.49
C GLU A 251 12.44 -16.02 -24.40
N ILE A 252 13.34 -16.86 -23.87
CA ILE A 252 13.04 -17.83 -22.81
C ILE A 252 12.71 -17.10 -21.50
N GLU A 253 13.53 -16.14 -21.14
CA GLU A 253 13.49 -15.52 -19.81
C GLU A 253 12.38 -14.51 -19.67
N THR A 254 12.01 -13.77 -20.71
CA THR A 254 10.80 -12.95 -20.70
C THR A 254 9.52 -13.78 -20.74
N ALA A 255 9.56 -14.97 -21.39
CA ALA A 255 8.43 -15.91 -21.34
C ALA A 255 8.24 -16.51 -19.94
N TRP A 256 9.34 -16.87 -19.26
CA TRP A 256 9.31 -17.24 -17.84
C TRP A 256 8.80 -16.10 -16.97
N LEU A 257 9.34 -14.90 -17.15
CA LEU A 257 8.98 -13.72 -16.41
C LEU A 257 7.48 -13.43 -16.50
N GLY A 258 6.89 -13.51 -17.70
CA GLY A 258 5.46 -13.34 -17.90
C GLY A 258 4.56 -14.36 -17.18
N ARG A 259 5.10 -15.57 -16.86
CA ARG A 259 4.40 -16.51 -15.98
C ARG A 259 4.57 -16.17 -14.50
N GLN A 260 5.78 -15.72 -14.13
CA GLN A 260 6.17 -15.40 -12.77
C GLN A 260 5.45 -14.16 -12.23
N THR A 261 5.34 -13.12 -13.06
CA THR A 261 4.78 -11.81 -12.71
C THR A 261 3.26 -11.76 -12.72
N ARG A 262 2.59 -12.90 -12.86
CA ARG A 262 1.16 -13.02 -12.53
C ARG A 262 0.88 -12.91 -11.04
N THR A 263 1.88 -13.20 -10.21
CA THR A 263 1.79 -13.21 -8.74
C THR A 263 2.90 -12.41 -8.06
N SER A 264 3.75 -11.74 -8.84
CA SER A 264 4.85 -10.93 -8.35
C SER A 264 5.06 -9.71 -9.23
N TYR A 265 5.97 -8.81 -8.85
CA TYR A 265 6.21 -7.57 -9.58
C TYR A 265 7.36 -7.68 -10.56
N PHE A 266 7.24 -6.93 -11.64
CA PHE A 266 8.32 -6.64 -12.57
C PHE A 266 8.41 -5.14 -12.82
N GLY A 267 9.61 -4.62 -12.89
CA GLY A 267 9.94 -3.26 -13.23
C GLY A 267 11.44 -3.03 -13.14
N GLY A 268 11.86 -1.79 -13.05
CA GLY A 268 13.27 -1.46 -12.95
C GLY A 268 13.59 -0.05 -13.39
N GLU A 269 14.73 0.11 -14.04
CA GLU A 269 15.22 1.38 -14.54
C GLU A 269 15.48 1.33 -16.04
N PHE A 270 14.97 2.31 -16.80
CA PHE A 270 15.49 2.56 -18.12
C PHE A 270 16.95 2.94 -18.02
N SER A 271 17.79 2.18 -18.66
CA SER A 271 19.22 2.29 -18.57
C SER A 271 19.81 3.05 -19.76
N GLY A 272 20.88 3.82 -19.50
CA GLY A 272 21.60 4.57 -20.52
C GLY A 272 20.91 5.86 -20.94
N ASN A 273 21.09 6.23 -22.20
CA ASN A 273 20.47 7.40 -22.81
C ASN A 273 19.74 7.01 -24.11
N LEU A 274 18.94 7.92 -24.61
CA LEU A 274 18.15 7.72 -25.82
C LEU A 274 19.00 7.27 -27.03
N GLU A 275 20.14 7.92 -27.28
CA GLU A 275 21.04 7.59 -28.39
C GLU A 275 21.55 6.14 -28.32
N PHE A 276 21.78 5.63 -27.10
CA PHE A 276 22.19 4.24 -26.88
C PHE A 276 21.03 3.27 -27.08
N ALA A 277 19.89 3.53 -26.47
CA ALA A 277 18.70 2.68 -26.55
C ALA A 277 18.22 2.50 -28.01
N GLN A 278 18.23 3.56 -28.80
CA GLN A 278 17.80 3.54 -30.21
C GLN A 278 18.68 2.68 -31.14
N LYS A 279 19.80 2.14 -30.66
CA LYS A 279 20.63 1.17 -31.42
C LYS A 279 20.06 -0.22 -31.46
N TYR A 280 19.08 -0.52 -30.63
CA TYR A 280 18.54 -1.86 -30.43
C TYR A 280 17.05 -1.92 -30.80
N ASP A 281 16.68 -2.97 -31.49
CA ASP A 281 15.30 -3.19 -31.94
C ASP A 281 14.35 -3.41 -30.74
N THR A 282 14.85 -3.85 -29.59
CA THR A 282 14.08 -3.98 -28.34
C THR A 282 13.45 -2.67 -27.90
N TYR A 283 14.10 -1.55 -28.17
CA TYR A 283 13.59 -0.21 -27.85
C TYR A 283 12.40 0.19 -28.74
N LEU A 284 12.28 -0.34 -29.97
CA LEU A 284 11.21 0.09 -30.88
C LEU A 284 9.83 -0.22 -30.29
N PRO A 285 8.85 0.72 -30.37
CA PRO A 285 7.52 0.53 -29.74
C PRO A 285 6.80 -0.75 -30.17
N GLU A 286 6.96 -1.19 -31.40
CA GLU A 286 6.40 -2.46 -31.92
C GLU A 286 6.95 -3.71 -31.21
N ASN A 287 8.08 -3.63 -30.54
CA ASN A 287 8.68 -4.69 -29.75
C ASN A 287 8.48 -4.44 -28.25
N ALA A 288 8.72 -3.20 -27.82
CA ALA A 288 8.66 -2.82 -26.40
C ALA A 288 7.25 -2.94 -25.80
N VAL A 289 6.22 -2.42 -26.47
CA VAL A 289 4.84 -2.42 -25.95
C VAL A 289 4.30 -3.86 -25.78
N PRO A 290 4.40 -4.76 -26.77
CA PRO A 290 4.01 -6.16 -26.55
C PRO A 290 4.81 -6.88 -25.46
N GLU A 291 6.09 -6.54 -25.28
CA GLU A 291 6.89 -7.13 -24.20
C GLU A 291 6.49 -6.61 -22.83
N MET A 292 6.12 -5.33 -22.70
CA MET A 292 5.59 -4.76 -21.44
C MET A 292 4.33 -5.50 -20.99
N TYR A 293 3.41 -5.81 -21.92
CA TYR A 293 2.24 -6.65 -21.62
C TYR A 293 2.64 -8.10 -21.29
N LYS A 294 3.55 -8.68 -22.07
CA LYS A 294 4.03 -10.07 -21.87
C LYS A 294 4.66 -10.27 -20.50
N THR A 295 5.43 -9.28 -20.02
CA THR A 295 6.19 -9.34 -18.77
C THR A 295 5.48 -8.71 -17.60
N HIS A 296 4.27 -8.15 -17.79
CA HIS A 296 3.47 -7.49 -16.77
C HIS A 296 4.23 -6.34 -16.08
N LEU A 297 4.75 -5.40 -16.86
CA LEU A 297 5.51 -4.26 -16.34
C LEU A 297 4.67 -3.42 -15.37
N SER A 298 5.06 -3.40 -14.11
CA SER A 298 4.28 -2.76 -13.03
C SER A 298 4.76 -1.36 -12.72
N TYR A 299 6.06 -1.10 -12.84
CA TYR A 299 6.67 0.18 -12.49
C TYR A 299 7.96 0.39 -13.27
N ILE A 300 8.38 1.65 -13.35
CA ILE A 300 9.68 2.03 -13.92
C ILE A 300 10.15 3.35 -13.29
N ASN A 301 11.45 3.65 -13.35
CA ASN A 301 11.94 4.95 -12.92
C ASN A 301 11.48 6.07 -13.85
N SER A 302 11.35 7.29 -13.33
CA SER A 302 10.93 8.46 -14.11
C SER A 302 12.00 9.02 -15.04
N ASN A 303 13.23 8.46 -15.04
CA ASN A 303 14.37 8.90 -15.86
C ASN A 303 14.20 8.67 -17.36
N ILE A 304 13.06 8.15 -17.76
CA ILE A 304 12.67 7.90 -19.16
C ILE A 304 12.44 9.20 -19.98
N PHE A 305 12.80 10.36 -19.46
CA PHE A 305 12.60 11.63 -20.16
C PHE A 305 13.14 11.63 -21.60
N GLY A 306 12.23 11.90 -22.56
CA GLY A 306 12.52 11.92 -23.98
C GLY A 306 12.40 10.56 -24.68
N LEU A 307 12.29 9.45 -23.97
CA LEU A 307 12.03 8.14 -24.58
C LEU A 307 10.58 8.08 -25.07
N TYR A 308 10.38 7.56 -26.31
CA TYR A 308 9.07 7.34 -26.92
C TYR A 308 8.20 8.61 -27.16
N GLU A 309 8.72 9.82 -27.00
CA GLU A 309 7.98 11.06 -27.31
C GLU A 309 7.71 11.25 -28.80
N ASP A 310 8.63 10.80 -29.65
CA ASP A 310 8.56 10.95 -31.10
C ASP A 310 7.64 9.91 -31.78
N TYR A 311 7.06 9.00 -30.99
CA TYR A 311 6.17 7.97 -31.50
C TYR A 311 4.73 8.25 -31.11
N THR A 312 3.82 8.20 -32.11
CA THR A 312 2.38 8.34 -31.88
C THR A 312 1.75 6.96 -31.73
N PHE A 313 1.08 6.69 -30.60
CA PHE A 313 0.39 5.43 -30.34
C PHE A 313 -0.82 5.25 -31.27
N GLY A 314 -1.06 4.05 -31.72
CA GLY A 314 -2.16 3.63 -32.56
C GLY A 314 -2.06 2.15 -32.91
N GLU A 315 -2.92 1.64 -33.79
CA GLU A 315 -3.01 0.21 -34.14
C GLU A 315 -1.67 -0.49 -34.42
N LYS A 316 -0.68 0.24 -34.93
CA LYS A 316 0.66 -0.30 -35.26
C LYS A 316 1.39 -0.82 -34.02
N TYR A 317 1.16 -0.19 -32.85
CA TYR A 317 1.88 -0.48 -31.60
C TYR A 317 0.97 -1.13 -30.55
N ASP A 318 -0.30 -1.28 -30.88
CA ASP A 318 -1.28 -1.88 -29.99
C ASP A 318 -1.20 -3.41 -29.97
N VAL A 319 -1.74 -4.02 -28.94
CA VAL A 319 -1.79 -5.46 -28.76
C VAL A 319 -3.24 -5.98 -28.88
N PRO A 320 -3.45 -7.23 -29.31
CA PRO A 320 -4.80 -7.79 -29.39
C PRO A 320 -5.40 -8.05 -28.01
N ASN A 321 -6.73 -8.13 -27.96
CA ASN A 321 -7.54 -8.51 -26.78
C ASN A 321 -7.62 -7.46 -25.66
N VAL A 322 -7.28 -6.21 -25.95
CA VAL A 322 -7.46 -5.08 -25.04
C VAL A 322 -7.92 -3.86 -25.85
N ASP A 323 -8.81 -3.05 -25.31
CA ASP A 323 -9.27 -1.83 -25.98
C ASP A 323 -8.48 -0.62 -25.49
N ASN A 324 -7.40 -0.29 -26.20
CA ASN A 324 -6.55 0.88 -25.98
C ASN A 324 -6.89 2.06 -26.91
N SER A 325 -8.02 2.00 -27.62
CA SER A 325 -8.37 3.00 -28.65
C SER A 325 -8.47 4.43 -28.12
N ALA A 326 -8.75 4.60 -26.84
CA ALA A 326 -8.76 5.91 -26.17
C ALA A 326 -7.40 6.64 -26.27
N TYR A 327 -6.30 5.89 -26.39
CA TYR A 327 -4.94 6.45 -26.48
C TYR A 327 -4.46 6.70 -27.92
N TYR A 328 -5.24 6.35 -28.96
CA TYR A 328 -4.83 6.58 -30.33
C TYR A 328 -4.64 8.08 -30.59
N GLY A 329 -3.45 8.42 -31.09
CA GLY A 329 -3.03 9.82 -31.29
C GLY A 329 -2.25 10.43 -30.13
N GLN A 330 -2.17 9.77 -28.98
CA GLN A 330 -1.28 10.18 -27.88
C GLN A 330 0.17 9.74 -28.16
N THR A 331 1.15 10.28 -27.41
CA THR A 331 2.53 9.77 -27.52
C THR A 331 2.62 8.36 -26.92
N VAL A 332 3.51 7.52 -27.45
CA VAL A 332 3.78 6.19 -26.90
C VAL A 332 4.29 6.31 -25.46
N ARG A 333 5.06 7.35 -25.13
CA ARG A 333 5.48 7.64 -23.76
C ARG A 333 4.30 7.81 -22.81
N LYS A 334 3.29 8.61 -23.22
CA LYS A 334 2.08 8.79 -22.41
C LYS A 334 1.34 7.48 -22.22
N PHE A 335 1.21 6.69 -23.29
CA PHE A 335 0.60 5.37 -23.25
C PHE A 335 1.33 4.46 -22.24
N ILE A 336 2.67 4.34 -22.35
CA ILE A 336 3.47 3.50 -21.44
C ILE A 336 3.27 3.94 -20.00
N ARG A 337 3.44 5.25 -19.72
CA ARG A 337 3.27 5.80 -18.36
C ARG A 337 1.94 5.43 -17.74
N ASP A 338 0.86 5.60 -18.49
CA ASP A 338 -0.49 5.47 -17.98
C ASP A 338 -0.94 4.00 -17.89
N HIS A 339 -0.18 3.05 -18.50
CA HIS A 339 -0.45 1.61 -18.48
C HIS A 339 0.52 0.82 -17.59
N LEU A 340 1.49 1.47 -16.93
CA LEU A 340 2.30 0.79 -15.91
C LEU A 340 1.42 0.22 -14.81
N GLY A 341 1.62 -1.06 -14.49
CA GLY A 341 0.79 -1.76 -13.53
C GLY A 341 -0.60 -2.10 -14.07
N TYR A 342 -1.61 -2.07 -13.20
CA TYR A 342 -3.00 -2.29 -13.56
C TYR A 342 -3.71 -0.98 -13.89
N ARG A 343 -4.64 -1.02 -14.87
CA ARG A 343 -5.49 0.12 -15.23
C ARG A 343 -6.90 -0.37 -15.46
N PHE A 344 -7.76 -0.20 -14.48
CA PHE A 344 -9.14 -0.67 -14.55
C PHE A 344 -10.03 0.33 -15.26
N VAL A 345 -10.74 -0.14 -16.29
CA VAL A 345 -11.73 0.62 -17.04
C VAL A 345 -13.09 -0.04 -16.84
N LEU A 346 -14.01 0.67 -16.23
CA LEU A 346 -15.41 0.27 -16.15
C LEU A 346 -16.02 0.39 -17.54
N ARG A 347 -16.53 -0.71 -18.09
CA ARG A 347 -17.13 -0.73 -19.43
C ARG A 347 -18.65 -0.65 -19.39
N GLU A 348 -19.26 -1.38 -18.48
CA GLU A 348 -20.70 -1.46 -18.33
C GLU A 348 -21.07 -1.62 -16.85
N THR A 349 -22.20 -1.03 -16.45
CA THR A 349 -22.83 -1.31 -15.15
C THR A 349 -24.32 -1.51 -15.33
N GLU A 350 -24.89 -2.34 -14.46
CA GLU A 350 -26.33 -2.53 -14.33
C GLU A 350 -26.66 -2.56 -12.84
N VAL A 351 -27.36 -1.55 -12.35
CA VAL A 351 -27.75 -1.41 -10.93
C VAL A 351 -29.24 -1.52 -10.80
N SER A 352 -29.74 -2.24 -9.79
CA SER A 352 -31.18 -2.32 -9.49
C SER A 352 -31.79 -0.93 -9.47
N ALA A 353 -32.74 -0.65 -10.37
CA ALA A 353 -33.40 0.66 -10.42
C ALA A 353 -34.18 0.97 -9.14
N ASN A 354 -34.75 -0.07 -8.50
CA ASN A 354 -35.56 0.04 -7.29
C ASN A 354 -35.19 -1.06 -6.29
N ALA A 355 -35.22 -0.72 -5.00
CA ALA A 355 -35.14 -1.65 -3.89
C ALA A 355 -36.13 -1.23 -2.79
N VAL A 356 -36.48 -2.14 -1.89
CA VAL A 356 -37.30 -1.82 -0.72
C VAL A 356 -36.43 -1.83 0.54
N GLN A 357 -36.79 -1.09 1.57
CA GLN A 357 -36.15 -1.18 2.88
C GLN A 357 -36.07 -2.65 3.34
N GLY A 358 -34.89 -3.10 3.79
CA GLY A 358 -34.66 -4.50 4.18
C GLY A 358 -34.60 -5.49 3.03
N GLY A 359 -34.65 -5.03 1.78
CA GLY A 359 -34.41 -5.84 0.59
C GLY A 359 -32.94 -5.83 0.16
N THR A 360 -32.69 -6.24 -1.09
CA THR A 360 -31.34 -6.33 -1.67
C THR A 360 -31.18 -5.32 -2.80
N VAL A 361 -30.01 -4.69 -2.89
CA VAL A 361 -29.54 -3.95 -4.05
C VAL A 361 -28.52 -4.82 -4.76
N SER A 362 -28.75 -5.08 -6.05
CA SER A 362 -27.79 -5.77 -6.91
C SER A 362 -27.13 -4.77 -7.86
N ALA A 363 -25.82 -4.91 -8.02
CA ALA A 363 -25.03 -4.17 -9.00
C ALA A 363 -24.16 -5.17 -9.76
N SER A 364 -24.31 -5.21 -11.07
CA SER A 364 -23.43 -5.94 -11.98
C SER A 364 -22.59 -4.97 -12.77
N PHE A 365 -21.32 -5.32 -13.02
CA PHE A 365 -20.45 -4.48 -13.83
C PHE A 365 -19.44 -5.32 -14.62
N ARG A 366 -18.91 -4.71 -15.67
CA ARG A 366 -17.81 -5.25 -16.45
C ARG A 366 -16.62 -4.31 -16.35
N VAL A 367 -15.52 -4.83 -15.86
CA VAL A 367 -14.24 -4.10 -15.75
C VAL A 367 -13.22 -4.73 -16.68
N GLU A 368 -12.50 -3.90 -17.43
CA GLU A 368 -11.35 -4.29 -18.24
C GLU A 368 -10.09 -3.79 -17.58
N ASN A 369 -9.07 -4.66 -17.49
CA ASN A 369 -7.74 -4.21 -17.08
C ASN A 369 -6.92 -3.94 -18.34
N THR A 370 -6.81 -2.67 -18.72
CA THR A 370 -6.02 -2.23 -19.87
C THR A 370 -4.54 -2.04 -19.55
N GLY A 371 -4.15 -2.06 -18.28
CA GLY A 371 -2.76 -1.93 -17.83
C GLY A 371 -1.89 -3.14 -18.19
N PHE A 372 -0.57 -2.95 -18.14
CA PHE A 372 0.39 -4.02 -18.47
C PHE A 372 0.36 -5.18 -17.47
N ALA A 373 -0.01 -4.94 -16.22
CA ALA A 373 0.13 -5.93 -15.14
C ALA A 373 -1.19 -6.26 -14.44
N ASN A 374 -1.15 -7.33 -13.67
CA ASN A 374 -2.21 -7.70 -12.75
C ASN A 374 -2.04 -6.92 -11.43
N PRO A 375 -3.09 -6.70 -10.65
CA PRO A 375 -2.94 -6.36 -9.24
C PRO A 375 -2.34 -7.56 -8.49
N ILE A 376 -1.27 -7.33 -7.75
CA ILE A 376 -0.53 -8.38 -7.03
C ILE A 376 -0.96 -8.45 -5.56
N ARG A 377 -1.15 -7.27 -4.93
CA ARG A 377 -1.57 -7.18 -3.54
C ARG A 377 -3.09 -7.27 -3.45
N GLU A 378 -3.57 -7.94 -2.41
CA GLU A 378 -4.99 -7.97 -2.08
C GLU A 378 -5.49 -6.56 -1.82
N GLN A 379 -6.62 -6.23 -2.41
CA GLN A 379 -7.32 -4.97 -2.21
C GLN A 379 -8.61 -5.25 -1.43
N LYS A 380 -8.88 -4.44 -0.42
CA LYS A 380 -10.16 -4.48 0.27
C LYS A 380 -11.22 -3.92 -0.65
N CYS A 381 -12.23 -4.72 -0.95
CA CYS A 381 -13.33 -4.33 -1.83
C CYS A 381 -14.62 -4.13 -1.01
N GLU A 382 -15.23 -2.97 -1.13
CA GLU A 382 -16.46 -2.60 -0.42
C GLU A 382 -17.47 -1.99 -1.38
N MET A 383 -18.74 -2.37 -1.24
CA MET A 383 -19.86 -1.69 -1.85
C MET A 383 -20.36 -0.59 -0.91
N ILE A 384 -20.54 0.61 -1.44
CA ILE A 384 -21.01 1.78 -0.66
C ILE A 384 -22.28 2.31 -1.27
N LEU A 385 -23.28 2.58 -0.42
CA LEU A 385 -24.44 3.40 -0.77
C LEU A 385 -24.31 4.75 -0.09
N GLU A 386 -24.51 5.81 -0.84
CA GLU A 386 -24.44 7.18 -0.34
C GLU A 386 -25.70 7.96 -0.67
N LYS A 387 -26.19 8.72 0.29
CA LYS A 387 -27.24 9.72 0.15
C LYS A 387 -27.08 10.82 1.18
N ASP A 388 -26.96 12.06 0.74
CA ASP A 388 -26.91 13.26 1.60
C ASP A 388 -25.88 13.14 2.74
N GLY A 389 -24.68 12.59 2.47
CA GLY A 389 -23.63 12.38 3.44
C GLY A 389 -23.88 11.22 4.42
N CYS A 390 -24.90 10.40 4.19
CA CYS A 390 -25.15 9.17 4.93
C CYS A 390 -24.67 7.98 4.08
N TYR A 391 -23.84 7.11 4.69
CA TYR A 391 -23.21 5.99 4.00
C TYR A 391 -23.62 4.67 4.62
N TYR A 392 -23.88 3.68 3.75
CA TYR A 392 -23.91 2.27 4.14
C TYR A 392 -22.85 1.54 3.36
N ARG A 393 -22.07 0.71 4.00
CA ARG A 393 -21.01 -0.06 3.35
C ARG A 393 -21.02 -1.51 3.80
N ALA A 394 -20.63 -2.40 2.89
CA ALA A 394 -20.43 -3.80 3.17
C ALA A 394 -19.27 -4.35 2.31
N PRO A 395 -18.59 -5.41 2.76
CA PRO A 395 -17.62 -6.13 1.93
C PRO A 395 -18.25 -6.56 0.61
N ALA A 396 -17.54 -6.34 -0.50
CA ALA A 396 -18.03 -6.71 -1.83
C ALA A 396 -17.79 -8.18 -2.19
N GLY A 397 -16.96 -8.90 -1.45
CA GLY A 397 -16.66 -10.31 -1.72
C GLY A 397 -15.87 -10.55 -3.01
N ILE A 398 -15.23 -9.54 -3.57
CA ILE A 398 -14.43 -9.57 -4.79
C ILE A 398 -12.95 -9.67 -4.45
N ASP A 399 -12.22 -10.44 -5.24
CA ASP A 399 -10.75 -10.41 -5.28
C ASP A 399 -10.29 -9.80 -6.61
N SER A 400 -9.89 -8.54 -6.60
CA SER A 400 -9.44 -7.81 -7.79
C SER A 400 -8.17 -8.39 -8.43
N ARG A 401 -7.44 -9.29 -7.74
CA ARG A 401 -6.30 -10.02 -8.32
C ARG A 401 -6.73 -10.95 -9.46
N ALA A 402 -8.02 -11.30 -9.53
CA ALA A 402 -8.60 -12.03 -10.67
C ALA A 402 -8.77 -11.17 -11.94
N TRP A 403 -8.68 -9.83 -11.85
CA TRP A 403 -8.84 -8.93 -12.99
C TRP A 403 -7.51 -8.81 -13.74
N ALA A 404 -7.19 -9.86 -14.48
CA ALA A 404 -5.92 -9.97 -15.17
C ALA A 404 -5.76 -8.93 -16.29
N SER A 405 -4.52 -8.54 -16.59
CA SER A 405 -4.17 -7.69 -17.72
C SER A 405 -4.76 -8.24 -19.05
N CYS A 406 -5.21 -7.36 -19.91
CA CYS A 406 -5.86 -7.68 -21.20
C CYS A 406 -7.13 -8.56 -21.07
N THR A 407 -7.84 -8.47 -19.96
CA THR A 407 -9.10 -9.22 -19.77
C THR A 407 -10.24 -8.32 -19.35
N VAL A 408 -11.44 -8.71 -19.75
CA VAL A 408 -12.70 -8.14 -19.26
C VAL A 408 -13.31 -9.12 -18.28
N THR A 409 -13.49 -8.69 -17.03
CA THR A 409 -14.13 -9.49 -15.98
C THR A 409 -15.52 -8.95 -15.68
N ALA A 410 -16.48 -9.84 -15.48
CA ALA A 410 -17.84 -9.50 -15.07
C ALA A 410 -18.02 -9.88 -13.59
N GLU A 411 -18.55 -8.96 -12.82
CA GLU A 411 -18.83 -9.12 -11.39
C GLU A 411 -20.29 -8.79 -11.08
N THR A 412 -20.82 -9.39 -10.05
CA THR A 412 -22.15 -9.08 -9.50
C THR A 412 -22.04 -8.96 -7.98
N LEU A 413 -22.56 -7.89 -7.45
CA LEU A 413 -22.57 -7.57 -6.03
C LEU A 413 -24.01 -7.48 -5.54
N ASP A 414 -24.25 -8.06 -4.39
CA ASP A 414 -25.53 -7.96 -3.69
C ASP A 414 -25.29 -7.34 -2.30
N LEU A 415 -26.02 -6.27 -2.02
CA LEU A 415 -26.00 -5.60 -0.72
C LEU A 415 -27.36 -5.67 -0.07
N GLU A 416 -27.46 -6.30 1.08
CA GLU A 416 -28.68 -6.32 1.88
C GLU A 416 -28.88 -4.96 2.57
N LEU A 417 -30.03 -4.36 2.33
CA LEU A 417 -30.38 -3.05 2.89
C LEU A 417 -30.89 -3.18 4.32
N PRO A 418 -30.51 -2.25 5.22
CA PRO A 418 -31.13 -2.14 6.53
C PRO A 418 -32.63 -1.85 6.43
N GLY A 419 -33.43 -2.41 7.32
CA GLY A 419 -34.86 -2.10 7.40
C GLY A 419 -35.18 -0.66 7.72
N GLY A 420 -34.24 0.08 8.29
CA GLY A 420 -34.37 1.49 8.65
C GLY A 420 -33.65 2.45 7.71
N ILE A 421 -33.21 1.99 6.53
CA ILE A 421 -32.59 2.89 5.54
C ILE A 421 -33.62 3.94 5.08
N GLU A 422 -33.20 5.18 4.93
CA GLU A 422 -34.07 6.27 4.49
C GLU A 422 -34.52 6.04 3.03
N PRO A 423 -35.84 6.14 2.72
CA PRO A 423 -36.32 6.10 1.35
C PRO A 423 -35.76 7.24 0.49
N GLY A 424 -35.55 6.98 -0.78
CA GLY A 424 -35.04 7.96 -1.74
C GLY A 424 -34.01 7.37 -2.71
N ASP A 425 -33.35 8.22 -3.46
CA ASP A 425 -32.34 7.81 -4.45
C ASP A 425 -30.97 7.75 -3.76
N TRP A 426 -30.34 6.56 -3.84
CA TRP A 426 -29.03 6.27 -3.26
C TRP A 426 -28.01 6.02 -4.37
N ARG A 427 -26.87 6.68 -4.31
CA ARG A 427 -25.74 6.43 -5.20
C ARG A 427 -25.02 5.16 -4.76
N VAL A 428 -24.65 4.32 -5.72
CA VAL A 428 -23.98 3.03 -5.50
C VAL A 428 -22.54 3.12 -5.99
N TYR A 429 -21.59 2.77 -5.13
CA TYR A 429 -20.16 2.83 -5.42
C TYR A 429 -19.47 1.51 -5.11
N LEU A 430 -18.35 1.28 -5.80
CA LEU A 430 -17.36 0.25 -5.47
C LEU A 430 -16.06 0.92 -5.03
N LYS A 431 -15.63 0.62 -3.82
CA LYS A 431 -14.34 1.02 -3.28
C LYS A 431 -13.38 -0.14 -3.30
N LEU A 432 -12.17 0.07 -3.85
CA LEU A 432 -11.03 -0.81 -3.72
C LEU A 432 -9.92 -0.03 -3.03
N SER A 433 -9.29 -0.61 -2.01
CA SER A 433 -8.25 0.08 -1.26
C SER A 433 -7.17 -0.87 -0.75
N VAL A 434 -5.96 -0.36 -0.55
CA VAL A 434 -4.85 -1.08 0.07
C VAL A 434 -4.80 -0.78 1.56
N GLY A 435 -4.57 -1.84 2.36
CA GLY A 435 -4.62 -1.75 3.80
C GLY A 435 -6.03 -1.44 4.31
N ASP A 436 -6.13 -0.94 5.53
CA ASP A 436 -7.41 -0.60 6.17
C ASP A 436 -7.77 0.88 5.92
N ASN A 437 -7.85 1.26 4.64
CA ASN A 437 -8.19 2.61 4.23
C ASN A 437 -9.71 2.83 4.36
N THR A 438 -10.13 3.59 5.36
CA THR A 438 -11.54 3.96 5.58
C THR A 438 -12.00 5.04 4.59
N ILE A 439 -13.30 5.37 4.58
CA ILE A 439 -13.89 6.37 3.67
C ILE A 439 -13.18 7.73 3.74
N ASP A 440 -12.75 8.14 4.91
CA ASP A 440 -12.20 9.46 5.25
C ASP A 440 -10.67 9.48 5.34
N GLN A 441 -10.00 8.44 4.81
CA GLN A 441 -8.54 8.38 4.82
C GLN A 441 -7.93 8.67 3.44
N ILE A 442 -6.66 8.39 3.31
CA ILE A 442 -5.76 8.86 2.26
C ILE A 442 -6.19 8.34 0.87
N SER A 443 -6.56 9.23 -0.04
CA SER A 443 -7.04 8.89 -1.39
C SER A 443 -6.04 8.08 -2.21
N LEU A 444 -4.72 8.31 -2.05
CA LEU A 444 -3.66 7.52 -2.73
C LEU A 444 -3.63 6.03 -2.36
N ARG A 445 -4.37 5.61 -1.34
CA ARG A 445 -4.52 4.20 -0.96
C ARG A 445 -5.79 3.57 -1.54
N SER A 446 -6.59 4.33 -2.26
CA SER A 446 -7.78 3.87 -2.98
C SER A 446 -7.51 3.76 -4.48
N VAL A 447 -8.21 2.84 -5.13
CA VAL A 447 -8.07 2.58 -6.57
C VAL A 447 -9.12 3.36 -7.33
N GLN A 448 -8.66 4.27 -8.18
CA GLN A 448 -9.49 4.97 -9.14
C GLN A 448 -9.59 4.19 -10.45
N PHE A 449 -10.78 4.04 -10.99
CA PHE A 449 -11.00 3.51 -12.34
C PHE A 449 -10.71 4.59 -13.38
N ALA A 450 -10.24 4.15 -14.54
CA ALA A 450 -9.86 5.03 -15.64
C ALA A 450 -11.07 5.51 -16.45
N ASN A 451 -12.07 6.06 -15.76
CA ASN A 451 -13.28 6.59 -16.37
C ASN A 451 -13.49 8.03 -15.93
N PRO A 452 -13.92 8.96 -16.84
CA PRO A 452 -14.24 10.31 -16.43
C PRO A 452 -15.47 10.29 -15.51
N ASP A 453 -15.51 11.18 -14.52
CA ASP A 453 -16.65 11.48 -13.67
C ASP A 453 -17.22 10.29 -12.85
N THR A 454 -16.49 9.18 -12.72
CA THR A 454 -16.92 8.03 -11.93
C THR A 454 -16.30 7.98 -10.53
N TYR A 455 -15.13 8.54 -10.34
CA TYR A 455 -14.42 8.49 -9.07
C TYR A 455 -14.84 9.61 -8.13
N ASP A 456 -15.30 9.23 -6.94
CA ASP A 456 -15.56 10.16 -5.84
C ASP A 456 -14.34 10.16 -4.90
N PRO A 457 -13.51 11.21 -4.91
CA PRO A 457 -12.30 11.25 -4.10
C PRO A 457 -12.61 11.32 -2.60
N ALA A 458 -13.82 11.79 -2.20
CA ALA A 458 -14.24 11.81 -0.80
C ALA A 458 -14.43 10.41 -0.23
N LEU A 459 -15.03 9.54 -1.04
CA LEU A 459 -15.23 8.16 -0.68
C LEU A 459 -14.02 7.28 -1.02
N GLY A 460 -13.15 7.74 -1.92
CA GLY A 460 -12.13 6.90 -2.56
C GLY A 460 -12.79 5.74 -3.31
N ALA A 461 -13.90 5.98 -4.00
CA ALA A 461 -14.75 4.95 -4.57
C ALA A 461 -15.25 5.31 -5.98
N ASN A 462 -15.58 4.28 -6.75
CA ASN A 462 -15.98 4.41 -8.14
C ASN A 462 -17.49 4.22 -8.27
N TYR A 463 -18.18 5.17 -8.87
CA TYR A 463 -19.61 5.18 -9.07
C TYR A 463 -20.07 4.09 -10.06
N LEU A 464 -21.08 3.32 -9.66
CA LEU A 464 -21.68 2.26 -10.48
C LEU A 464 -23.09 2.63 -10.99
N GLY A 465 -23.84 3.43 -10.24
CA GLY A 465 -25.21 3.78 -10.59
C GLY A 465 -26.03 4.27 -9.40
N THR A 466 -27.32 4.42 -9.58
CA THR A 466 -28.25 4.90 -8.54
C THR A 466 -29.40 3.91 -8.39
N VAL A 467 -29.80 3.65 -7.13
CA VAL A 467 -30.95 2.83 -6.77
C VAL A 467 -31.97 3.66 -6.01
N ARG A 468 -33.26 3.51 -6.34
CA ARG A 468 -34.35 4.12 -5.59
C ARG A 468 -34.82 3.18 -4.49
N VAL A 469 -34.61 3.55 -3.23
CA VAL A 469 -35.11 2.81 -2.08
C VAL A 469 -36.53 3.29 -1.73
N THR A 470 -37.47 2.37 -1.56
CA THR A 470 -38.86 2.62 -1.18
C THR A 470 -39.17 2.01 0.18
N GLU A 471 -40.24 2.51 0.82
CA GLU A 471 -40.67 1.99 2.13
C GLU A 471 -41.11 0.52 2.05
N SER A 472 -40.79 -0.25 3.06
CA SER A 472 -41.25 -1.61 3.28
C SER A 472 -42.21 -1.69 4.47
N LYS A 473 -43.24 -2.52 4.34
CA LYS A 473 -44.18 -2.82 5.43
C LYS A 473 -43.64 -3.85 6.43
N THR A 474 -42.56 -4.54 6.07
CA THR A 474 -41.90 -5.57 6.88
C THR A 474 -40.41 -5.33 6.86
N PRO A 475 -39.88 -4.46 7.75
CA PRO A 475 -38.47 -4.16 7.79
C PRO A 475 -37.65 -5.39 8.18
N ASN A 476 -36.59 -5.66 7.42
CA ASN A 476 -35.57 -6.65 7.72
C ASN A 476 -34.49 -6.02 8.65
N THR A 477 -33.84 -6.84 9.45
CA THR A 477 -32.74 -6.40 10.35
C THR A 477 -31.36 -6.78 9.79
N ALA A 478 -31.21 -6.83 8.47
CA ALA A 478 -29.96 -7.19 7.80
C ALA A 478 -28.78 -6.34 8.30
N PRO A 479 -27.61 -6.95 8.53
CA PRO A 479 -26.45 -6.24 9.05
C PRO A 479 -25.76 -5.44 7.92
N CYS A 480 -26.09 -4.18 7.82
CA CYS A 480 -25.36 -3.25 6.99
C CYS A 480 -24.69 -2.22 7.89
N PHE A 481 -23.41 -1.97 7.69
CA PHE A 481 -22.72 -0.95 8.45
C PHE A 481 -23.18 0.43 7.97
N ARG A 482 -23.92 1.13 8.81
CA ARG A 482 -24.11 2.55 8.64
C ARG A 482 -22.84 3.26 9.13
N VAL A 483 -22.10 3.82 8.21
CA VAL A 483 -21.18 4.89 8.53
C VAL A 483 -22.01 6.16 8.43
N SER A 484 -22.32 6.79 9.55
CA SER A 484 -22.77 8.18 9.48
C SER A 484 -21.64 8.93 8.80
N GLY A 485 -21.91 9.56 7.70
CA GLY A 485 -21.01 10.53 7.11
C GLY A 485 -20.50 11.43 8.20
N ALA A 486 -19.31 11.98 8.03
CA ALA A 486 -18.77 12.94 8.95
C ALA A 486 -19.93 13.79 9.47
N ALA A 487 -19.93 14.03 10.74
CA ALA A 487 -21.03 14.66 11.46
C ALA A 487 -21.55 15.96 10.82
N SER A 488 -20.90 16.43 9.80
CA SER A 488 -21.25 17.59 8.99
C SER A 488 -22.24 17.32 7.85
N GLY A 489 -22.61 16.07 7.56
CA GLY A 489 -23.61 15.75 6.55
C GLY A 489 -23.28 16.31 5.17
N GLY A 490 -22.02 16.40 4.82
CA GLY A 490 -21.55 16.89 3.55
C GLY A 490 -20.61 15.93 2.89
N ASP A 491 -20.36 16.20 1.67
CA ASP A 491 -19.29 15.61 0.90
C ASP A 491 -17.97 15.96 1.60
N MET A 492 -17.32 14.97 2.21
CA MET A 492 -16.29 15.18 3.23
C MET A 492 -15.04 15.84 2.70
N LEU A 493 -14.76 15.70 1.42
CA LEU A 493 -13.60 16.34 0.79
C LEU A 493 -13.87 17.77 0.36
N TYR A 494 -15.12 18.16 0.24
CA TYR A 494 -15.50 19.43 -0.35
C TYR A 494 -16.27 20.34 0.60
N THR A 495 -16.46 19.89 1.85
CA THR A 495 -17.23 20.65 2.83
C THR A 495 -16.34 21.27 3.90
N PHE A 496 -16.42 22.55 4.02
CA PHE A 496 -15.70 23.33 4.98
C PHE A 496 -16.70 24.17 5.80
N ASN A 497 -16.97 23.79 7.05
CA ASN A 497 -18.00 24.43 7.87
C ASN A 497 -19.33 24.70 7.11
N GLY A 498 -19.77 23.73 6.32
CA GLY A 498 -20.91 23.87 5.44
C GLY A 498 -20.59 24.46 4.04
N LEU A 499 -19.32 24.69 3.76
CA LEU A 499 -18.82 25.10 2.45
C LEU A 499 -18.49 23.94 1.57
N GLN A 500 -18.84 24.03 0.32
CA GLN A 500 -18.40 23.09 -0.70
C GLN A 500 -17.44 23.79 -1.64
N ILE A 501 -16.22 23.27 -1.78
CA ILE A 501 -15.35 23.57 -2.90
C ILE A 501 -15.77 22.64 -4.03
N THR A 502 -16.62 23.11 -4.91
CA THR A 502 -17.06 22.37 -6.07
C THR A 502 -16.57 23.05 -7.34
N ASP A 503 -16.54 22.39 -8.41
CA ASP A 503 -16.23 22.64 -9.81
C ASP A 503 -16.33 24.08 -10.38
N GLY A 504 -16.02 25.11 -9.67
CA GLY A 504 -16.02 26.51 -10.16
C GLY A 504 -17.32 27.29 -9.95
N THR A 505 -18.35 26.73 -9.30
CA THR A 505 -19.53 27.50 -8.89
C THR A 505 -19.25 28.29 -7.59
N ALA A 506 -20.06 29.27 -7.26
CA ALA A 506 -19.85 30.14 -6.08
C ALA A 506 -19.81 29.31 -4.79
N SER A 507 -18.85 29.61 -3.93
CA SER A 507 -18.71 29.01 -2.62
C SER A 507 -19.88 29.37 -1.69
N ASN A 508 -20.20 28.46 -0.78
CA ASN A 508 -21.18 28.70 0.27
C ASN A 508 -20.58 29.44 1.49
N LEU A 509 -19.32 29.84 1.44
CA LEU A 509 -18.70 30.61 2.51
C LEU A 509 -19.39 31.95 2.58
N SER A 510 -20.17 32.11 3.60
CA SER A 510 -20.76 33.41 3.90
C SER A 510 -19.64 34.35 4.32
N GLU A 511 -19.43 35.44 3.58
CA GLU A 511 -18.55 36.54 3.99
C GLU A 511 -18.96 37.13 5.34
N THR A 512 -20.13 36.76 5.85
CA THR A 512 -20.67 37.17 7.16
C THR A 512 -20.24 36.28 8.32
N ASP A 513 -19.57 35.11 8.05
CA ASP A 513 -19.09 34.26 9.14
C ASP A 513 -17.79 34.81 9.73
N THR A 514 -17.94 35.73 10.66
CA THR A 514 -16.84 36.38 11.40
C THR A 514 -16.05 35.40 12.26
N ALA A 515 -16.57 34.20 12.55
CA ALA A 515 -15.90 33.21 13.39
C ALA A 515 -14.66 32.61 12.71
N ILE A 516 -14.64 32.56 11.37
CA ILE A 516 -13.52 32.03 10.59
C ILE A 516 -12.66 33.11 9.92
N LEU A 517 -13.05 34.39 10.01
CA LEU A 517 -12.22 35.51 9.58
C LEU A 517 -10.97 35.59 10.45
N ARG A 518 -9.80 35.49 9.85
CA ARG A 518 -8.50 35.50 10.55
C ARG A 518 -7.66 36.72 10.21
N GLY A 519 -7.87 37.35 9.05
CA GLY A 519 -7.13 38.51 8.61
C GLY A 519 -7.96 39.43 7.71
N GLU A 520 -7.67 40.72 7.76
CA GLU A 520 -8.30 41.75 6.93
C GLU A 520 -7.25 42.75 6.50
N SER A 521 -7.32 43.20 5.25
CA SER A 521 -6.57 44.33 4.71
C SER A 521 -7.53 45.27 4.00
N GLN A 522 -6.99 46.35 3.41
CA GLN A 522 -7.82 47.39 2.76
C GLN A 522 -8.73 46.80 1.63
N ASN A 523 -8.23 45.76 0.92
CA ASN A 523 -8.88 45.20 -0.27
C ASN A 523 -8.98 43.68 -0.23
N ALA A 524 -8.75 43.03 0.92
CA ALA A 524 -8.90 41.59 1.03
C ALA A 524 -9.23 41.12 2.47
N LYS A 525 -9.92 39.98 2.55
CA LYS A 525 -10.22 39.25 3.78
C LYS A 525 -9.73 37.83 3.66
N LEU A 526 -9.14 37.30 4.75
CA LEU A 526 -8.60 35.94 4.83
C LEU A 526 -9.37 35.12 5.86
N TYR A 527 -9.98 34.06 5.39
CA TYR A 527 -10.73 33.10 6.20
C TYR A 527 -9.94 31.80 6.27
N VAL A 528 -9.74 31.27 7.47
CA VAL A 528 -8.98 30.05 7.72
C VAL A 528 -9.74 29.19 8.71
N THR A 529 -9.96 27.93 8.35
CA THR A 529 -10.49 26.91 9.27
C THR A 529 -10.04 25.51 8.77
N ASN A 530 -10.38 24.45 9.51
CA ASN A 530 -10.08 23.08 9.13
C ASN A 530 -11.18 22.12 9.60
N ASP A 531 -11.26 20.99 8.95
CA ASP A 531 -11.84 19.78 9.50
C ASP A 531 -10.72 18.80 9.93
N GLU A 532 -11.05 17.56 10.17
CA GLU A 532 -10.09 16.54 10.59
C GLU A 532 -9.12 16.09 9.49
N ASN A 533 -9.41 16.40 8.21
CA ASN A 533 -8.66 15.94 7.05
C ASN A 533 -7.99 17.07 6.26
N ASN A 534 -8.56 18.27 6.29
CA ASN A 534 -8.11 19.35 5.42
C ASN A 534 -8.05 20.70 6.16
N LEU A 535 -7.06 21.50 5.80
CA LEU A 535 -7.00 22.94 6.04
C LEU A 535 -7.67 23.65 4.87
N TYR A 536 -8.55 24.57 5.17
CA TYR A 536 -9.26 25.39 4.19
C TYR A 536 -8.91 26.87 4.36
N VAL A 537 -8.55 27.49 3.26
CA VAL A 537 -8.20 28.91 3.23
C VAL A 537 -8.98 29.58 2.10
N ARG A 538 -9.78 30.58 2.44
CA ARG A 538 -10.43 31.46 1.47
C ARG A 538 -9.85 32.85 1.58
N ALA A 539 -9.50 33.44 0.45
CA ALA A 539 -9.25 34.85 0.33
C ALA A 539 -10.33 35.50 -0.55
N ALA A 540 -11.06 36.45 0.02
CA ALA A 540 -11.96 37.35 -0.72
C ALA A 540 -11.23 38.65 -0.95
N PHE A 541 -11.27 39.22 -2.17
CA PHE A 541 -10.51 40.41 -2.55
C PHE A 541 -11.23 41.27 -3.57
N ASP A 542 -10.97 42.57 -3.49
CA ASP A 542 -11.40 43.56 -4.48
C ASP A 542 -10.17 44.03 -5.27
N ALA A 543 -9.73 43.18 -6.18
CA ALA A 543 -8.58 43.41 -7.04
C ALA A 543 -8.71 42.61 -8.35
N SER A 544 -8.23 43.16 -9.45
CA SER A 544 -8.19 42.47 -10.74
C SER A 544 -6.75 42.27 -11.23
N ALA A 545 -6.51 41.20 -11.96
CA ALA A 545 -5.25 40.88 -12.62
C ALA A 545 -5.54 40.31 -14.00
N ASP A 546 -4.75 40.68 -15.00
CA ASP A 546 -4.90 40.17 -16.38
C ASP A 546 -4.47 38.69 -16.48
N ALA A 547 -3.44 38.32 -15.73
CA ALA A 547 -3.00 36.95 -15.58
C ALA A 547 -2.79 36.64 -14.08
N PRO A 548 -3.85 36.31 -13.33
CA PRO A 548 -3.80 36.15 -11.88
C PRO A 548 -2.96 34.96 -11.46
N VAL A 549 -2.12 35.19 -10.46
CA VAL A 549 -1.41 34.14 -9.71
C VAL A 549 -1.77 34.29 -8.25
N PHE A 550 -2.45 33.26 -7.72
CA PHE A 550 -2.92 33.20 -6.36
C PHE A 550 -1.87 32.50 -5.51
N ASN A 551 -1.38 33.17 -4.46
CA ASN A 551 -0.32 32.67 -3.61
C ASN A 551 -0.82 32.48 -2.18
N LEU A 552 -0.53 31.34 -1.57
CA LEU A 552 -0.76 31.06 -0.18
C LEU A 552 0.55 30.66 0.49
N GLU A 553 0.90 31.32 1.57
CA GLU A 553 2.07 31.02 2.39
C GLU A 553 1.65 30.77 3.84
N PHE A 554 2.33 29.85 4.53
CA PHE A 554 2.28 29.68 5.98
C PHE A 554 3.56 28.98 6.47
N THR A 555 3.76 28.99 7.77
CA THR A 555 4.89 28.32 8.43
C THR A 555 4.36 27.26 9.38
N ASN A 556 4.84 26.01 9.21
CA ASN A 556 4.66 24.93 10.17
C ASN A 556 5.97 24.78 10.96
N LYS A 557 5.93 24.97 12.28
CA LYS A 557 7.11 24.89 13.16
C LYS A 557 7.49 23.46 13.54
N ASN A 558 6.61 22.51 13.29
CA ASN A 558 6.78 21.12 13.71
C ASN A 558 7.34 20.23 12.61
N VAL A 559 7.94 20.82 11.57
CA VAL A 559 8.69 20.06 10.56
C VAL A 559 10.04 19.61 11.14
N PRO A 560 10.60 18.47 10.65
CA PRO A 560 11.90 17.99 11.08
C PRO A 560 13.01 19.05 10.94
N GLU A 561 13.98 19.00 11.83
CA GLU A 561 15.15 19.88 11.76
C GLU A 561 15.83 19.73 10.38
N GLY A 562 16.18 20.87 9.77
CA GLY A 562 16.74 20.90 8.42
C GLY A 562 15.73 20.95 7.27
N THR A 563 14.42 20.79 7.54
CA THR A 563 13.37 21.00 6.56
C THR A 563 12.95 22.46 6.53
N ASP A 564 12.69 23.03 5.35
CA ASP A 564 12.12 24.38 5.26
C ASP A 564 10.74 24.40 5.92
N SER A 565 10.58 25.18 6.98
CA SER A 565 9.33 25.33 7.71
C SER A 565 8.29 26.18 6.98
N ARG A 566 8.68 26.85 5.92
CA ARG A 566 7.81 27.70 5.12
C ARG A 566 7.17 26.87 4.02
N TYR A 567 5.86 26.91 3.98
CA TYR A 567 5.03 26.32 2.92
C TYR A 567 4.52 27.43 2.01
N TRP A 568 4.71 27.23 0.71
CA TRP A 568 4.28 28.16 -0.32
C TRP A 568 3.60 27.40 -1.46
N ILE A 569 2.33 27.72 -1.66
CA ILE A 569 1.50 27.17 -2.72
C ILE A 569 1.11 28.31 -3.63
N TYR A 570 1.30 28.18 -4.92
CA TYR A 570 0.69 29.11 -5.85
C TYR A 570 -0.08 28.39 -6.95
N TYR A 571 -1.13 29.03 -7.40
CA TYR A 571 -1.97 28.61 -8.51
C TYR A 571 -2.04 29.71 -9.55
N ALA A 572 -1.74 29.38 -10.81
CA ALA A 572 -1.78 30.29 -11.95
C ALA A 572 -3.03 30.01 -12.81
N SER A 573 -3.44 31.02 -13.58
CA SER A 573 -4.64 30.96 -14.44
C SER A 573 -4.64 29.84 -15.48
N ASN A 574 -3.50 29.23 -15.78
CA ASN A 574 -3.35 28.06 -16.65
C ASN A 574 -3.61 26.71 -15.94
N GLY A 575 -4.05 26.73 -14.68
CA GLY A 575 -4.30 25.51 -13.89
C GLY A 575 -3.05 24.92 -13.24
N PHE A 576 -1.91 25.59 -13.28
CA PHE A 576 -0.68 25.11 -12.67
C PHE A 576 -0.68 25.40 -11.17
N ILE A 577 -0.48 24.36 -10.34
CA ILE A 577 -0.27 24.48 -8.90
C ILE A 577 1.19 24.09 -8.61
N TYR A 578 1.93 24.97 -7.97
CA TYR A 578 3.27 24.72 -7.48
C TYR A 578 3.30 24.63 -5.97
N PHE A 579 4.14 23.77 -5.46
CA PHE A 579 4.39 23.62 -4.04
C PHE A 579 5.87 23.40 -3.78
N ASN A 580 6.47 24.18 -2.88
CA ASN A 580 7.92 24.17 -2.66
C ASN A 580 8.46 22.92 -1.92
N HIS A 581 7.60 22.00 -1.46
CA HIS A 581 7.99 20.75 -0.79
C HIS A 581 7.70 19.51 -1.63
N GLY A 582 7.38 19.65 -2.90
CA GLY A 582 7.05 18.54 -3.80
C GLY A 582 5.72 18.74 -4.53
N GLU A 583 5.11 17.68 -5.03
CA GLU A 583 3.80 17.80 -5.69
C GLU A 583 2.69 17.98 -4.65
N PRO A 584 1.75 18.92 -4.87
CA PRO A 584 0.64 19.20 -3.95
C PRO A 584 -0.50 18.19 -4.14
N VAL A 585 -0.22 16.91 -3.89
CA VAL A 585 -1.20 15.82 -4.04
C VAL A 585 -2.41 16.07 -3.14
N GLY A 586 -3.60 16.05 -3.73
CA GLY A 586 -4.86 16.26 -3.02
C GLY A 586 -5.15 17.72 -2.66
N CYS A 587 -4.27 18.67 -2.99
CA CYS A 587 -4.63 20.10 -2.92
C CYS A 587 -5.61 20.45 -4.02
N LEU A 588 -6.73 21.03 -3.64
CA LEU A 588 -7.73 21.57 -4.56
C LEU A 588 -7.79 23.08 -4.46
N GLN A 589 -8.17 23.72 -5.53
CA GLN A 589 -8.42 25.15 -5.57
C GLN A 589 -9.70 25.45 -6.34
N LYS A 590 -10.32 26.56 -5.98
CA LYS A 590 -11.45 27.12 -6.67
C LYS A 590 -11.33 28.61 -6.63
N HIS A 591 -11.60 29.27 -7.72
CA HIS A 591 -11.59 30.71 -7.80
C HIS A 591 -12.74 31.25 -8.66
N SER A 592 -13.06 32.50 -8.44
CA SER A 592 -13.96 33.30 -9.25
C SER A 592 -13.51 34.77 -9.16
N ASP A 593 -14.20 35.64 -9.82
CA ASP A 593 -13.96 37.07 -9.63
C ASP A 593 -14.17 37.44 -8.15
N GLY A 594 -13.11 37.95 -7.54
CA GLY A 594 -13.13 38.44 -6.16
C GLY A 594 -12.85 37.38 -5.07
N PHE A 595 -12.60 36.12 -5.39
CA PHE A 595 -12.14 35.16 -4.38
C PHE A 595 -11.31 33.99 -4.93
N VAL A 596 -10.56 33.38 -4.04
CA VAL A 596 -9.95 32.05 -4.22
C VAL A 596 -10.08 31.24 -2.94
N GLU A 597 -10.29 29.94 -3.09
CA GLU A 597 -10.32 28.95 -2.01
C GLU A 597 -9.27 27.87 -2.26
N PHE A 598 -8.58 27.47 -1.19
CA PHE A 598 -7.66 26.34 -1.17
C PHE A 598 -8.17 25.29 -0.17
N GLN A 599 -8.21 24.06 -0.60
CA GLN A 599 -8.35 22.87 0.26
C GLN A 599 -7.01 22.17 0.28
N ILE A 600 -6.47 21.94 1.45
CA ILE A 600 -5.11 21.44 1.66
C ILE A 600 -5.19 20.26 2.61
N PRO A 601 -4.89 19.02 2.16
CA PRO A 601 -4.85 17.86 3.05
C PRO A 601 -3.90 18.08 4.23
N LEU A 602 -4.32 17.74 5.44
CA LEU A 602 -3.47 17.88 6.64
C LEU A 602 -2.28 16.92 6.61
N GLY A 603 -2.46 15.70 6.06
CA GLY A 603 -1.39 14.76 5.82
C GLY A 603 -0.55 15.10 4.58
N GLY A 604 0.18 14.12 4.10
CA GLY A 604 1.00 14.28 2.90
C GLY A 604 2.16 15.24 3.10
N VAL A 605 2.48 15.96 2.05
CA VAL A 605 3.59 16.93 2.01
C VAL A 605 3.43 18.06 3.02
N MET A 606 2.21 18.31 3.49
CA MET A 606 1.91 19.41 4.43
C MET A 606 2.36 19.12 5.85
N GLN A 607 2.44 17.86 6.27
CA GLN A 607 2.78 17.44 7.63
C GLN A 607 2.01 18.18 8.73
N LEU A 608 0.82 18.67 8.41
CA LEU A 608 -0.04 19.37 9.35
C LEU A 608 -0.75 18.37 10.25
N ARG A 609 -0.87 18.66 11.53
CA ARG A 609 -1.54 17.81 12.51
C ARG A 609 -2.54 18.61 13.31
N LEU A 610 -3.63 17.96 13.72
CA LEU A 610 -4.60 18.56 14.62
C LEU A 610 -3.95 18.90 15.97
N GLY A 611 -4.27 20.07 16.50
CA GLY A 611 -3.65 20.61 17.72
C GLY A 611 -2.38 21.46 17.45
N GLU A 612 -1.81 21.42 16.25
CA GLU A 612 -0.66 22.23 15.88
C GLU A 612 -1.07 23.64 15.44
N THR A 613 -0.15 24.59 15.62
CA THR A 613 -0.38 25.99 15.23
C THR A 613 0.51 26.34 14.04
N ILE A 614 -0.11 26.69 12.91
CA ILE A 614 0.56 27.32 11.78
C ILE A 614 0.65 28.82 12.01
N THR A 615 1.71 29.45 11.51
CA THR A 615 1.95 30.89 11.66
C THR A 615 2.18 31.56 10.32
N GLY A 616 1.99 32.87 10.25
CA GLY A 616 2.27 33.67 9.07
C GLY A 616 1.42 33.29 7.87
N VAL A 617 0.18 32.83 8.09
CA VAL A 617 -0.74 32.54 6.99
C VAL A 617 -0.95 33.82 6.18
N ARG A 618 -0.56 33.78 4.91
CA ARG A 618 -0.57 34.92 4.01
C ARG A 618 -1.16 34.53 2.67
N PHE A 619 -2.10 35.30 2.20
CA PHE A 619 -2.54 35.26 0.82
C PHE A 619 -2.08 36.54 0.09
N PHE A 620 -1.59 36.36 -1.15
CA PHE A 620 -1.32 37.50 -2.02
C PHE A 620 -1.62 37.17 -3.48
N LEU A 621 -2.18 38.12 -4.20
CA LEU A 621 -2.50 38.06 -5.61
C LEU A 621 -1.46 38.86 -6.41
N GLN A 622 -0.87 38.21 -7.40
CA GLN A 622 0.05 38.82 -8.36
C GLN A 622 -0.52 38.75 -9.79
N ASP A 623 -0.06 39.63 -10.62
CA ASP A 623 -0.40 39.69 -12.03
C ASP A 623 0.84 39.40 -12.89
N SER A 624 0.94 38.15 -13.38
CA SER A 624 2.10 37.70 -14.14
C SER A 624 2.21 38.36 -15.53
N ALA A 625 1.11 38.92 -16.09
CA ALA A 625 1.14 39.66 -17.32
C ALA A 625 1.70 41.10 -17.15
N ASN A 626 1.74 41.61 -15.90
CA ASN A 626 2.17 42.96 -15.57
C ASN A 626 3.37 42.93 -14.58
N ASP A 627 4.45 42.30 -14.97
CA ASP A 627 5.72 42.23 -14.24
C ASP A 627 5.54 41.72 -12.77
N TRP A 628 4.66 40.72 -12.59
CA TRP A 628 4.35 40.15 -11.28
C TRP A 628 3.86 41.17 -10.25
N ALA A 629 3.19 42.24 -10.70
CA ALA A 629 2.69 43.27 -9.85
C ALA A 629 1.79 42.74 -8.74
N LEU A 630 2.10 43.11 -7.49
CA LEU A 630 1.30 42.76 -6.33
C LEU A 630 -0.04 43.52 -6.35
N LYS A 631 -1.15 42.79 -6.41
CA LYS A 631 -2.51 43.39 -6.48
C LYS A 631 -3.20 43.41 -5.13
N THR A 632 -2.94 42.38 -4.28
CA THR A 632 -3.43 42.35 -2.89
C THR A 632 -2.50 41.51 -2.00
N ASP A 633 -2.53 41.78 -0.71
CA ASP A 633 -1.78 41.07 0.34
C ASP A 633 -2.59 41.12 1.63
N VAL A 634 -2.90 39.93 2.20
CA VAL A 634 -3.61 39.82 3.46
C VAL A 634 -2.99 38.75 4.32
N ARG A 635 -2.93 38.94 5.63
CA ARG A 635 -2.26 38.04 6.57
C ARG A 635 -3.12 37.72 7.77
N ALA A 636 -3.01 36.48 8.24
CA ALA A 636 -3.44 36.05 9.56
C ALA A 636 -2.21 35.69 10.38
N PRO A 637 -2.12 36.08 11.67
CA PRO A 637 -0.90 35.89 12.46
C PRO A 637 -0.63 34.39 12.74
N GLU A 638 -1.65 33.70 13.14
CA GLU A 638 -1.57 32.25 13.48
C GLU A 638 -2.93 31.59 13.34
N TYR A 639 -2.93 30.26 13.18
CA TYR A 639 -4.12 29.44 13.21
C TYR A 639 -3.80 28.09 13.84
N THR A 640 -4.56 27.65 14.85
CA THR A 640 -4.44 26.33 15.46
C THR A 640 -5.44 25.39 14.81
N LEU A 641 -4.95 24.27 14.27
CA LEU A 641 -5.75 23.21 13.67
C LEU A 641 -6.60 22.53 14.77
N THR A 642 -7.91 22.52 14.61
CA THR A 642 -8.88 22.03 15.60
C THR A 642 -9.68 20.86 15.05
N GLY A 643 -10.29 20.07 15.94
CA GLY A 643 -11.14 18.94 15.57
C GLY A 643 -10.62 17.59 16.05
N ASP A 644 -11.16 16.52 15.47
CA ASP A 644 -10.72 15.16 15.74
C ASP A 644 -9.40 14.86 15.01
N PHE A 645 -8.70 13.80 15.38
CA PHE A 645 -7.38 13.48 14.84
C PHE A 645 -7.40 12.17 14.02
N PRO A 646 -6.65 12.09 12.91
CA PRO A 646 -6.52 10.86 12.15
C PRO A 646 -5.64 9.85 12.87
N VAL A 647 -5.92 8.55 12.67
CA VAL A 647 -5.05 7.45 13.06
C VAL A 647 -4.58 6.75 11.79
N TYR A 648 -3.26 6.69 11.61
CA TYR A 648 -2.63 6.21 10.39
C TYR A 648 -2.27 4.73 10.40
N THR A 649 -2.44 4.06 11.55
CA THR A 649 -2.10 2.65 11.70
C THR A 649 -3.20 1.78 11.09
N ALA A 650 -2.85 0.98 10.08
CA ALA A 650 -3.75 0.00 9.50
C ALA A 650 -3.86 -1.24 10.40
N LYS A 651 -5.05 -1.84 10.44
CA LYS A 651 -5.28 -3.11 11.13
C LYS A 651 -4.53 -4.23 10.40
N GLN A 652 -3.81 -5.05 11.17
CA GLN A 652 -3.02 -6.17 10.68
C GLN A 652 -3.62 -7.50 11.13
N ALA A 653 -3.34 -8.56 10.38
CA ALA A 653 -3.49 -9.94 10.83
C ALA A 653 -2.08 -10.54 10.92
N ARG A 654 -1.70 -11.02 12.10
CA ARG A 654 -0.38 -11.62 12.34
C ARG A 654 -0.55 -13.04 12.87
N THR A 655 0.29 -13.94 12.36
CA THR A 655 0.39 -15.31 12.87
C THR A 655 1.81 -15.53 13.37
N LEU A 656 1.95 -15.84 14.66
CA LEU A 656 3.23 -16.08 15.31
C LEU A 656 3.22 -17.48 15.95
N THR A 657 4.39 -18.10 16.05
CA THR A 657 4.56 -19.31 16.85
C THR A 657 4.76 -18.92 18.32
N ALA A 658 4.22 -19.72 19.24
CA ALA A 658 4.41 -19.52 20.69
C ALA A 658 5.92 -19.42 21.01
N GLY A 659 6.28 -18.45 21.84
CA GLY A 659 7.67 -18.11 22.16
C GLY A 659 8.28 -17.01 21.28
N SER A 660 7.65 -16.61 20.17
CA SER A 660 8.09 -15.50 19.33
C SER A 660 7.83 -14.14 20.01
N PRO A 661 8.61 -13.09 19.72
CA PRO A 661 8.30 -11.75 20.20
C PRO A 661 7.17 -11.11 19.38
N LEU A 662 6.42 -10.21 20.01
CA LEU A 662 5.42 -9.35 19.37
C LEU A 662 5.77 -7.90 19.66
N SER A 663 5.76 -7.06 18.63
CA SER A 663 5.75 -5.60 18.76
C SER A 663 4.66 -5.03 17.88
N LEU A 664 3.85 -4.14 18.44
CA LEU A 664 2.77 -3.41 17.77
C LEU A 664 2.98 -1.92 17.97
N ARG A 665 2.77 -1.15 16.91
CA ARG A 665 2.88 0.31 16.95
C ARG A 665 1.60 0.95 16.48
N ALA A 666 1.22 2.04 17.12
CA ALA A 666 0.16 2.91 16.65
C ALA A 666 0.74 4.29 16.29
N ASP A 667 0.24 4.88 15.22
CA ASP A 667 0.59 6.23 14.77
C ASP A 667 -0.68 7.06 14.58
N ALA A 668 -0.66 8.30 15.08
CA ALA A 668 -1.80 9.22 15.01
C ALA A 668 -1.31 10.63 14.65
N GLY A 669 -2.13 11.37 13.91
CA GLY A 669 -1.83 12.74 13.49
C GLY A 669 -1.98 13.78 14.61
N ILE A 670 -1.48 13.44 15.80
CA ILE A 670 -1.61 14.29 17.00
C ILE A 670 -0.34 14.19 17.86
N THR A 671 0.13 15.30 18.38
CA THR A 671 1.22 15.37 19.36
C THR A 671 0.69 15.22 20.78
N ASP A 672 1.53 14.78 21.72
CA ASP A 672 1.20 14.64 23.16
C ASP A 672 -0.04 13.77 23.44
N ALA A 673 -0.28 12.76 22.60
CA ALA A 673 -1.35 11.79 22.81
C ALA A 673 -1.05 10.89 24.02
N LYS A 674 -2.11 10.50 24.74
CA LYS A 674 -2.04 9.44 25.74
C LYS A 674 -2.53 8.15 25.09
N TRP A 675 -1.82 7.06 25.36
CA TRP A 675 -2.05 5.75 24.78
C TRP A 675 -2.52 4.76 25.84
N GLN A 676 -3.38 3.83 25.48
CA GLN A 676 -3.73 2.67 26.30
C GLN A 676 -4.03 1.50 25.39
N TRP A 677 -3.18 0.49 25.40
CA TRP A 677 -3.42 -0.75 24.65
C TRP A 677 -4.47 -1.62 25.31
N LEU A 678 -5.20 -2.33 24.49
CA LEU A 678 -6.29 -3.23 24.85
C LEU A 678 -6.05 -4.59 24.20
N HIS A 679 -6.35 -5.68 24.93
CA HIS A 679 -6.43 -7.03 24.39
C HIS A 679 -7.87 -7.53 24.58
N ASP A 680 -8.54 -7.90 23.48
CA ASP A 680 -9.96 -8.27 23.44
C ASP A 680 -10.85 -7.24 24.18
N GLY A 681 -10.58 -5.95 23.96
CA GLY A 681 -11.29 -4.84 24.57
C GLY A 681 -10.96 -4.56 26.03
N LYS A 682 -10.02 -5.29 26.64
CA LYS A 682 -9.60 -5.09 28.03
C LYS A 682 -8.26 -4.36 28.09
N PRO A 683 -8.13 -3.31 28.94
CA PRO A 683 -6.87 -2.59 29.09
C PRO A 683 -5.72 -3.49 29.54
N ILE A 684 -4.57 -3.38 28.85
CA ILE A 684 -3.33 -4.05 29.23
C ILE A 684 -2.60 -3.14 30.23
N GLY A 685 -2.24 -3.69 31.40
CA GLY A 685 -1.54 -2.91 32.43
C GLY A 685 -0.17 -2.42 31.94
N ASN A 686 0.15 -1.14 32.22
CA ASN A 686 1.40 -0.47 31.86
C ASN A 686 1.67 -0.32 30.34
N ALA A 687 0.69 -0.55 29.48
CA ALA A 687 0.81 -0.40 28.04
C ALA A 687 0.27 0.99 27.62
N ALA A 688 1.05 2.04 27.94
CA ALA A 688 0.64 3.46 27.82
C ALA A 688 1.51 4.26 26.83
N GLU A 689 2.22 3.57 25.97
CA GLU A 689 3.07 4.17 24.94
C GLU A 689 2.51 3.88 23.54
N ALA A 690 3.00 4.59 22.52
CA ALA A 690 2.63 4.34 21.12
C ALA A 690 3.05 2.95 20.61
N VAL A 691 3.96 2.30 21.33
CA VAL A 691 4.45 0.94 21.03
C VAL A 691 4.09 0.00 22.17
N PHE A 692 3.55 -1.16 21.82
CA PHE A 692 3.30 -2.27 22.74
C PHE A 692 4.14 -3.47 22.33
N SER A 693 4.81 -4.13 23.27
CA SER A 693 5.64 -5.29 22.98
C SER A 693 5.47 -6.40 24.02
N LEU A 694 5.55 -7.64 23.53
CA LEU A 694 5.68 -8.84 24.34
C LEU A 694 6.99 -9.54 23.94
N ASP A 695 7.84 -9.88 24.89
CA ASP A 695 9.08 -10.61 24.63
C ASP A 695 8.79 -12.00 24.04
N LYS A 696 7.71 -12.62 24.44
CA LYS A 696 7.27 -13.95 23.99
C LYS A 696 5.76 -14.04 24.05
N VAL A 697 5.15 -14.44 22.94
CA VAL A 697 3.72 -14.72 22.88
C VAL A 697 3.42 -16.13 23.33
N THR A 698 2.27 -16.32 23.97
CA THR A 698 1.68 -17.62 24.33
C THR A 698 0.32 -17.77 23.67
N ALA A 699 -0.29 -18.93 23.74
CA ALA A 699 -1.65 -19.13 23.21
C ALA A 699 -2.69 -18.18 23.85
N ALA A 700 -2.44 -17.70 25.07
CA ALA A 700 -3.33 -16.76 25.76
C ALA A 700 -3.25 -15.32 25.20
N ASP A 701 -2.21 -15.03 24.46
CA ASP A 701 -2.00 -13.72 23.83
C ASP A 701 -2.66 -13.62 22.45
N ALA A 702 -3.21 -14.74 21.92
CA ALA A 702 -4.02 -14.69 20.70
C ALA A 702 -5.29 -13.86 20.93
N GLY A 703 -5.66 -13.02 19.96
CA GLY A 703 -6.83 -12.15 20.07
C GLY A 703 -6.66 -10.82 19.37
N LEU A 704 -7.60 -9.92 19.61
CA LEU A 704 -7.62 -8.60 19.02
C LEU A 704 -6.87 -7.59 19.92
N TYR A 705 -5.83 -7.00 19.37
CA TYR A 705 -5.14 -5.86 19.97
C TYR A 705 -5.68 -4.57 19.39
N SER A 706 -6.13 -3.68 20.27
CA SER A 706 -6.60 -2.34 19.94
C SER A 706 -5.86 -1.30 20.79
N VAL A 707 -5.85 -0.07 20.35
CA VAL A 707 -5.29 1.04 21.13
C VAL A 707 -6.33 2.13 21.31
N GLN A 708 -6.44 2.64 22.52
CA GLN A 708 -7.20 3.83 22.84
C GLN A 708 -6.25 5.02 22.89
N ILE A 709 -6.54 6.04 22.08
CA ILE A 709 -5.73 7.23 21.93
C ILE A 709 -6.53 8.41 22.45
N THR A 710 -5.97 9.17 23.38
CA THR A 710 -6.62 10.36 23.94
C THR A 710 -5.81 11.60 23.60
N SER A 711 -6.43 12.55 22.91
CA SER A 711 -5.83 13.83 22.56
C SER A 711 -5.62 14.72 23.78
N PRO A 712 -4.73 15.74 23.72
CA PRO A 712 -4.62 16.76 24.76
C PRO A 712 -5.93 17.48 25.06
N ALA A 713 -6.82 17.62 24.07
CA ALA A 713 -8.14 18.20 24.21
C ALA A 713 -9.18 17.25 24.84
N GLY A 714 -8.79 15.99 25.12
CA GLY A 714 -9.67 15.00 25.74
C GLY A 714 -10.50 14.15 24.76
N THR A 715 -10.34 14.30 23.46
CA THR A 715 -10.97 13.45 22.45
C THR A 715 -10.38 12.05 22.51
N VAL A 716 -11.22 11.02 22.53
CA VAL A 716 -10.80 9.62 22.67
C VAL A 716 -11.17 8.84 21.40
N LYS A 717 -10.19 8.18 20.78
CA LYS A 717 -10.40 7.18 19.71
C LYS A 717 -9.91 5.82 20.15
N THR A 718 -10.63 4.76 19.77
CA THR A 718 -10.17 3.38 19.92
C THR A 718 -10.07 2.74 18.53
N VAL A 719 -8.91 2.19 18.22
CA VAL A 719 -8.61 1.64 16.89
C VAL A 719 -8.04 0.24 17.04
N ASP A 720 -8.54 -0.67 16.21
CA ASP A 720 -8.01 -2.03 16.11
C ASP A 720 -6.68 -2.01 15.36
N ILE A 721 -5.66 -2.63 15.95
CA ILE A 721 -4.29 -2.61 15.41
C ILE A 721 -3.91 -3.99 14.86
N CYS A 722 -4.20 -5.07 15.59
CA CYS A 722 -3.75 -6.39 15.15
C CYS A 722 -4.71 -7.49 15.62
N MET A 723 -5.08 -8.38 14.71
CA MET A 723 -5.63 -9.69 15.06
C MET A 723 -4.47 -10.68 15.11
N LEU A 724 -4.10 -11.12 16.30
CA LEU A 724 -3.00 -12.05 16.52
C LEU A 724 -3.52 -13.50 16.59
N THR A 725 -2.96 -14.35 15.76
CA THR A 725 -3.09 -15.81 15.86
C THR A 725 -1.78 -16.38 16.40
N VAL A 726 -1.82 -17.18 17.45
CA VAL A 726 -0.64 -17.85 17.99
C VAL A 726 -0.72 -19.34 17.70
N LEU A 727 0.23 -19.83 16.91
CA LEU A 727 0.42 -21.25 16.65
C LEU A 727 1.19 -21.87 17.79
N ALA A 728 0.87 -23.12 18.11
CA ALA A 728 1.62 -23.85 19.10
C ALA A 728 3.07 -24.10 18.62
N SER A 729 4.02 -24.17 19.55
CA SER A 729 5.42 -24.46 19.23
C SER A 729 5.61 -25.94 18.91
N ASP A 730 6.29 -26.28 17.81
CA ASP A 730 6.69 -27.66 17.48
C ASP A 730 7.93 -28.09 18.26
N MET A 731 8.19 -27.47 19.38
CA MET A 731 9.36 -27.78 20.21
C MET A 731 9.17 -29.06 20.99
N ARG A 732 9.88 -30.12 20.62
CA ARG A 732 9.85 -31.40 21.34
C ARG A 732 10.24 -31.20 22.81
N GLY A 733 9.38 -31.66 23.71
CA GLY A 733 9.54 -31.47 25.16
C GLY A 733 8.77 -30.26 25.71
N ASP A 734 8.24 -29.38 24.90
CA ASP A 734 7.33 -28.27 25.27
C ASP A 734 5.89 -28.81 25.33
N VAL A 735 5.56 -29.45 26.42
CA VAL A 735 4.29 -30.17 26.62
C VAL A 735 3.11 -29.23 26.86
N ASN A 736 3.37 -28.08 27.47
CA ASN A 736 2.36 -27.05 27.74
C ASN A 736 2.20 -26.03 26.62
N THR A 737 3.03 -26.12 25.57
CA THR A 737 3.02 -25.24 24.37
C THR A 737 3.23 -23.79 24.70
N ASP A 738 4.11 -23.48 25.70
CA ASP A 738 4.43 -22.09 26.08
C ASP A 738 5.70 -21.55 25.39
N GLY A 739 6.30 -22.33 24.49
CA GLY A 739 7.52 -21.99 23.75
C GLY A 739 8.80 -22.17 24.56
N LYS A 740 8.77 -22.96 25.64
CA LYS A 740 9.94 -23.27 26.45
C LYS A 740 9.88 -24.73 26.92
N ILE A 741 11.05 -25.35 27.00
CA ILE A 741 11.18 -26.62 27.74
C ILE A 741 11.57 -26.28 29.16
N SER A 742 10.74 -26.66 30.13
CA SER A 742 10.88 -26.31 31.54
C SER A 742 10.43 -27.47 32.45
N VAL A 743 10.65 -27.29 33.75
CA VAL A 743 10.14 -28.26 34.72
C VAL A 743 8.60 -28.40 34.68
N SER A 744 7.89 -27.32 34.24
CA SER A 744 6.44 -27.34 34.10
C SER A 744 5.97 -28.38 33.10
N ASP A 745 6.72 -28.58 32.02
CA ASP A 745 6.43 -29.59 30.98
C ASP A 745 6.59 -31.02 31.51
N ALA A 746 7.70 -31.27 32.17
CA ALA A 746 7.93 -32.57 32.80
C ALA A 746 6.85 -32.90 33.86
N VAL A 747 6.41 -31.90 34.65
CA VAL A 747 5.33 -32.05 35.65
C VAL A 747 3.99 -32.27 34.95
N LEU A 748 3.68 -31.49 33.89
CA LEU A 748 2.43 -31.67 33.15
C LEU A 748 2.35 -33.06 32.51
N LEU A 749 3.43 -33.49 31.83
CA LEU A 749 3.49 -34.82 31.25
C LEU A 749 3.34 -35.93 32.32
N ALA A 750 4.06 -35.81 33.44
CA ALA A 750 3.94 -36.76 34.55
C ALA A 750 2.51 -36.85 35.11
N ARG A 751 1.80 -35.72 35.20
CA ARG A 751 0.40 -35.70 35.65
C ARG A 751 -0.53 -36.37 34.65
N ILE A 752 -0.31 -36.13 33.35
CA ILE A 752 -1.08 -36.81 32.27
C ILE A 752 -0.87 -38.33 32.33
N LEU A 753 0.39 -38.75 32.42
CA LEU A 753 0.73 -40.18 32.54
C LEU A 753 0.17 -40.83 33.81
N ALA A 754 0.00 -40.07 34.86
CA ALA A 754 -0.65 -40.49 36.10
C ALA A 754 -2.20 -40.45 36.05
N GLU A 755 -2.78 -40.19 34.87
CA GLU A 755 -4.25 -40.06 34.66
C GLU A 755 -4.93 -39.00 35.54
N ASP A 756 -4.20 -37.92 35.87
CA ASP A 756 -4.76 -36.80 36.62
C ASP A 756 -5.81 -36.05 35.75
N LYS A 757 -7.08 -36.19 36.12
CA LYS A 757 -8.22 -35.61 35.40
C LYS A 757 -8.25 -34.08 35.42
N THR A 758 -7.42 -33.45 36.24
CA THR A 758 -7.30 -31.99 36.30
C THR A 758 -6.19 -31.45 35.43
N ALA A 759 -5.34 -32.32 34.84
CA ALA A 759 -4.32 -31.95 33.85
C ALA A 759 -4.91 -32.02 32.45
N ALA A 760 -4.71 -30.96 31.68
CA ALA A 760 -5.14 -30.87 30.29
C ALA A 760 -3.91 -30.64 29.38
N ILE A 761 -3.90 -31.33 28.26
CA ILE A 761 -2.88 -31.21 27.21
C ILE A 761 -3.56 -31.00 25.85
N THR A 762 -3.03 -30.13 25.02
CA THR A 762 -3.51 -29.95 23.64
C THR A 762 -3.02 -31.12 22.76
N GLU A 763 -3.65 -31.32 21.57
CA GLU A 763 -3.14 -32.32 20.61
C GLU A 763 -1.70 -31.97 20.17
N HIS A 764 -1.38 -30.69 20.04
CA HIS A 764 -0.02 -30.24 19.75
C HIS A 764 0.95 -30.53 20.90
N GLY A 765 0.56 -30.25 22.15
CA GLY A 765 1.36 -30.60 23.32
C GLY A 765 1.59 -32.12 23.45
N LYS A 766 0.66 -32.96 23.02
CA LYS A 766 0.87 -34.44 22.96
C LYS A 766 1.96 -34.80 21.94
N ASN A 767 1.96 -34.13 20.77
CA ASN A 767 3.00 -34.35 19.76
C ASN A 767 4.38 -33.96 20.31
N ASN A 768 4.45 -32.81 21.01
CA ASN A 768 5.68 -32.36 21.65
C ASN A 768 6.10 -33.23 22.84
N ALA A 769 5.19 -33.97 23.44
CA ALA A 769 5.42 -34.73 24.63
C ALA A 769 6.24 -36.03 24.43
N ASP A 770 6.30 -36.58 23.19
CA ASP A 770 7.22 -37.66 22.82
C ASP A 770 8.67 -37.12 22.76
N ALA A 771 9.21 -36.84 23.93
CA ALA A 771 10.48 -36.14 24.07
C ALA A 771 11.70 -37.02 23.74
N ASN A 772 11.56 -38.31 23.72
CA ASN A 772 12.59 -39.27 23.37
C ASN A 772 12.44 -39.82 21.92
N ALA A 773 11.41 -39.43 21.20
CA ALA A 773 11.12 -39.80 19.82
C ALA A 773 10.92 -41.31 19.59
N ASN A 774 10.35 -42.01 20.54
CA ASN A 774 10.08 -43.43 20.41
C ASN A 774 8.67 -43.76 19.90
N GLY A 775 7.80 -42.72 19.76
CA GLY A 775 6.42 -42.86 19.28
C GLY A 775 5.40 -43.26 20.35
N GLU A 776 5.82 -43.43 21.62
CA GLU A 776 4.96 -43.76 22.75
C GLU A 776 5.09 -42.69 23.85
N LEU A 777 3.99 -42.29 24.47
CA LEU A 777 4.01 -41.37 25.62
C LEU A 777 4.17 -42.16 26.90
N ASP A 778 5.35 -42.08 27.52
CA ASP A 778 5.66 -42.80 28.75
C ASP A 778 6.59 -42.00 29.69
N THR A 779 7.00 -42.64 30.81
CA THR A 779 7.90 -42.03 31.78
C THR A 779 9.31 -41.75 31.23
N GLY A 780 9.66 -42.37 30.08
CA GLY A 780 10.89 -42.12 29.37
C GLY A 780 10.96 -40.70 28.83
N ASP A 781 9.84 -40.15 28.36
CA ASP A 781 9.74 -38.77 27.87
C ASP A 781 9.90 -37.76 29.00
N THR A 782 9.23 -37.97 30.11
CA THR A 782 9.44 -37.13 31.30
C THR A 782 10.91 -37.14 31.72
N THR A 783 11.55 -38.32 31.66
CA THR A 783 12.99 -38.49 31.98
C THR A 783 13.85 -37.77 30.95
N ALA A 784 13.50 -37.80 29.66
CA ALA A 784 14.21 -37.10 28.58
C ALA A 784 14.15 -35.59 28.79
N ILE A 785 12.99 -35.02 29.08
CA ILE A 785 12.83 -33.61 29.42
C ILE A 785 13.71 -33.20 30.61
N LEU A 786 13.65 -33.96 31.71
CA LEU A 786 14.44 -33.69 32.93
C LEU A 786 15.96 -33.76 32.66
N ARG A 787 16.40 -34.73 31.85
CA ARG A 787 17.81 -34.84 31.44
C ARG A 787 18.28 -33.67 30.55
N HIS A 788 17.40 -33.20 29.66
CA HIS A 788 17.65 -32.01 28.87
C HIS A 788 17.82 -30.80 29.77
N LEU A 789 16.91 -30.56 30.70
CA LEU A 789 16.97 -29.45 31.65
C LEU A 789 18.20 -29.50 32.57
N ALA A 790 18.66 -30.70 32.87
CA ALA A 790 19.88 -30.94 33.66
C ALA A 790 21.19 -30.78 32.82
N GLY A 791 21.08 -30.51 31.50
CA GLY A 791 22.22 -30.42 30.58
C GLY A 791 22.91 -31.78 30.34
N LEU A 792 22.21 -32.91 30.62
CA LEU A 792 22.75 -34.27 30.49
C LEU A 792 22.47 -34.91 29.12
N ALA A 793 21.53 -34.39 28.38
CA ALA A 793 21.19 -34.80 27.04
C ALA A 793 20.51 -33.65 26.29
N LEU A 794 20.64 -33.62 24.95
CA LEU A 794 19.85 -32.73 24.10
C LEU A 794 18.59 -33.51 23.68
N LEU A 795 17.45 -32.83 23.61
CA LEU A 795 16.31 -33.31 22.84
C LEU A 795 16.66 -32.99 21.39
N THR A 796 16.77 -34.04 20.56
CA THR A 796 17.05 -33.89 19.12
C THR A 796 15.74 -33.74 18.38
N ASP A 797 15.70 -32.82 17.40
CA ASP A 797 14.60 -32.64 16.49
C ASP A 797 14.21 -33.91 15.72
#